data_6bb9648990ba22a502a3ba578083ba97
#
_entry.id   6bb9648990ba22a502a3ba578083ba97
#
_cell.length_a   1.000
_cell.length_b   1.000
_cell.length_c   1.000
_cell.angle_alpha   90.00
_cell.angle_beta   90.00
_cell.angle_gamma   90.00
#
_symmetry.space_group_name_H-M   'P 1'
#
loop_
_entity.id
_entity.type
_entity.pdbx_description
1 polymer ?
#
loop_
_entity_poly.entity_id
_entity_poly.type
_entity_poly.pdbx_seq_one_letter_code
_entity_poly.pdbx_strand_id
1 'polypeptide(L)'
;MRYRSVLPGRMATAFAACVTVCGLLSTPALAAPAPRADAAPTASPGSTQPPPPTGPTSLDAAARPAVQDRPLNPAQLPPLPPTRVPARPSPDAGLKAAPCAPGDFGRRTGAALVAFVKASTTDCVNSLFGVTGTDARAVFRESQMVTVAEAFTRTARQYAGDNAARVWQLVLFLRAGYYVQFNHPDDVGPYGTPLARNTVRGLDAFFARPHSRDVTAANGDVLGEVVILTDSADQQARYLRVYQRILKGYDSSYDAVLSMLAAVNAVHTPLWRGNWNPRYVSAVTADPSVVRTLHTFALDHLVLLGTDRAYLTSNAGMNLARYVEHPDLRPTVRPRVRHLLDTSRITGPTAGLWVAVATQADSYDSADCAYYGVCDLTGQLTRAALPVTHDCDARRRIRAQSLTSADLAAACASVLGQDAYVHDLVKDDGPIPGQYLSTLDLAVFASAQDYRTYAGAIFGISTDNGGMTVIGDPADAANKPFAVMYQKSQDTGHAARIWNLNHEYTHYLDAVHNMKGDFAQQTSVPDVWWIEGVAEYVSYGYRRITYDQAVAEAGRHTYRLSTLFQNTYANSDVTRTYPWGYLAVRYMAERHPADIQRMLARFRVGDYAGGYAVYATDIGTRYDADFDAWLTECAAGACAATPAVGRGSSRGA
;
A
#
# COMPACT_ATOMS: atom_id res chain seq x y z
N MET A 1 34.84 -32.15 44.74
CA MET A 1 35.65 -31.23 45.57
C MET A 1 35.11 -29.83 45.28
N ARG A 2 34.22 -29.21 46.12
CA ARG A 2 34.49 -28.43 47.33
C ARG A 2 35.60 -27.37 47.02
N TYR A 3 35.38 -26.05 47.06
CA TYR A 3 34.94 -25.12 48.11
C TYR A 3 34.70 -23.74 47.49
N ARG A 4 33.59 -23.01 47.78
CA ARG A 4 33.36 -21.86 48.71
C ARG A 4 34.08 -20.56 48.36
N SER A 5 33.31 -19.54 47.97
CA SER A 5 32.71 -18.42 48.72
C SER A 5 33.70 -17.47 49.42
N VAL A 6 33.52 -16.13 49.19
CA VAL A 6 33.41 -15.09 50.22
C VAL A 6 33.15 -13.70 49.57
N LEU A 7 32.06 -13.03 49.95
CA LEU A 7 31.83 -11.61 50.07
C LEU A 7 32.32 -11.20 51.49
N PRO A 8 32.48 -9.96 51.93
CA PRO A 8 31.73 -8.72 51.63
C PRO A 8 32.60 -7.41 51.77
N GLY A 9 31.97 -6.24 51.59
CA GLY A 9 32.52 -4.96 52.03
C GLY A 9 31.64 -3.76 51.72
N ARG A 10 30.84 -3.33 52.68
CA ARG A 10 30.10 -2.05 52.75
C ARG A 10 30.98 -0.92 53.27
N MET A 11 30.66 0.32 52.86
CA MET A 11 30.63 1.60 53.62
C MET A 11 30.30 2.71 52.67
N ALA A 12 29.20 3.42 52.68
CA ALA A 12 28.55 4.30 53.67
C ALA A 12 29.10 5.73 53.67
N THR A 13 28.18 6.65 53.30
CA THR A 13 27.90 8.02 53.76
C THR A 13 28.79 9.18 53.35
N ALA A 14 28.14 10.19 52.70
CA ALA A 14 28.02 11.53 53.30
C ALA A 14 26.97 12.39 52.58
N PHE A 15 26.12 13.02 53.36
CA PHE A 15 25.09 14.01 53.05
C PHE A 15 25.71 15.38 52.65
N ALA A 16 25.07 16.07 51.72
CA ALA A 16 24.91 17.52 51.77
C ALA A 16 23.65 17.96 51.05
N ALA A 17 22.75 18.55 51.81
CA ALA A 17 21.54 19.19 51.31
C ALA A 17 21.86 20.65 50.93
N CYS A 18 21.22 21.14 49.85
CA CYS A 18 20.86 22.57 49.74
C CYS A 18 19.72 22.79 48.75
N VAL A 19 18.58 23.10 49.30
CA VAL A 19 17.60 24.19 49.05
C VAL A 19 17.11 24.43 47.61
N THR A 20 15.88 24.07 47.42
CA THR A 20 14.70 24.57 46.71
C THR A 20 14.83 25.90 45.93
N VAL A 21 14.57 25.86 44.61
CA VAL A 21 13.83 26.89 43.91
C VAL A 21 12.84 26.21 42.97
N CYS A 22 11.52 26.38 43.19
CA CYS A 22 10.46 26.01 42.30
C CYS A 22 10.53 26.85 41.01
N GLY A 23 10.79 26.21 39.89
CA GLY A 23 10.54 26.73 38.57
C GLY A 23 9.69 25.69 37.83
N LEU A 24 8.40 25.97 37.69
CA LEU A 24 7.49 25.24 36.81
C LEU A 24 7.95 25.43 35.36
N LEU A 25 8.74 24.50 34.86
CA LEU A 25 8.96 24.31 33.44
C LEU A 25 8.07 23.14 33.02
N SER A 26 6.95 23.48 32.40
CA SER A 26 6.16 22.57 31.61
C SER A 26 7.04 22.01 30.51
N THR A 27 7.44 20.75 30.65
CA THR A 27 8.01 19.97 29.54
C THR A 27 6.93 19.84 28.46
N PRO A 28 7.22 20.19 27.17
CA PRO A 28 6.34 19.81 26.10
C PRO A 28 6.32 18.27 26.05
N ALA A 29 5.13 17.70 26.11
CA ALA A 29 4.91 16.30 25.78
C ALA A 29 5.48 16.11 24.38
N LEU A 30 6.52 15.27 24.26
CA LEU A 30 6.96 14.74 22.98
C LEU A 30 5.75 13.98 22.42
N ALA A 31 5.12 14.58 21.41
CA ALA A 31 4.16 13.88 20.59
C ALA A 31 4.84 12.61 20.07
N ALA A 32 4.22 11.47 20.30
CA ALA A 32 4.63 10.23 19.68
C ALA A 32 4.71 10.47 18.17
N PRO A 33 5.75 9.98 17.47
CA PRO A 33 5.82 10.12 16.02
C PRO A 33 4.56 9.53 15.42
N ALA A 34 3.89 10.30 14.59
CA ALA A 34 2.76 9.83 13.81
C ALA A 34 3.18 8.55 13.06
N PRO A 35 2.30 7.54 12.95
CA PRO A 35 2.64 6.35 12.21
C PRO A 35 2.98 6.78 10.78
N ARG A 36 4.14 6.35 10.30
CA ARG A 36 4.57 6.54 8.92
C ARG A 36 3.45 6.05 8.02
N ALA A 37 2.73 6.96 7.38
CA ALA A 37 1.98 6.63 6.20
C ALA A 37 3.02 6.27 5.14
N ASP A 38 2.85 5.07 4.55
CA ASP A 38 3.37 4.70 3.25
C ASP A 38 4.70 4.00 3.04
N ALA A 39 5.21 3.34 4.03
CA ALA A 39 5.66 1.99 3.71
C ALA A 39 4.77 1.06 4.50
N ALA A 40 3.97 0.20 3.84
CA ALA A 40 3.63 -1.03 4.54
C ALA A 40 4.96 -1.58 5.01
N PRO A 41 5.12 -1.94 6.27
CA PRO A 41 6.29 -2.65 6.65
C PRO A 41 6.25 -3.97 5.84
N THR A 42 6.92 -3.98 4.68
CA THR A 42 7.61 -5.19 4.30
C THR A 42 8.46 -5.44 5.51
N ALA A 43 8.09 -6.42 6.32
CA ALA A 43 8.88 -6.75 7.49
C ALA A 43 10.31 -6.91 6.96
N SER A 44 11.21 -6.04 7.42
CA SER A 44 12.61 -6.10 7.02
C SER A 44 13.11 -7.51 7.27
N PRO A 45 13.97 -8.08 6.41
CA PRO A 45 14.58 -9.36 6.67
C PRO A 45 15.13 -9.40 8.11
N GLY A 46 14.70 -10.37 8.91
CA GLY A 46 15.07 -10.48 10.32
C GLY A 46 14.16 -9.76 11.32
N SER A 47 13.05 -9.14 10.91
CA SER A 47 12.05 -8.63 11.86
C SER A 47 11.46 -9.76 12.68
N THR A 48 11.54 -9.65 14.01
CA THR A 48 10.93 -10.61 14.95
C THR A 48 9.44 -10.34 15.17
N GLN A 49 8.94 -9.20 14.74
CA GLN A 49 7.54 -8.81 14.89
C GLN A 49 6.75 -9.13 13.63
N PRO A 50 5.62 -9.85 13.75
CA PRO A 50 4.77 -10.13 12.61
C PRO A 50 4.17 -8.83 12.05
N PRO A 51 3.95 -8.74 10.72
CA PRO A 51 3.17 -7.66 10.14
C PRO A 51 1.71 -7.71 10.65
N PRO A 52 0.96 -6.60 10.59
CA PRO A 52 -0.44 -6.57 10.98
C PRO A 52 -1.26 -7.59 10.19
N PRO A 53 -2.38 -8.08 10.73
CA PRO A 53 -3.36 -8.85 9.97
C PRO A 53 -3.87 -8.05 8.76
N THR A 54 -4.31 -8.77 7.72
CA THR A 54 -4.86 -8.13 6.52
C THR A 54 -6.04 -7.21 6.87
N GLY A 55 -5.96 -5.97 6.42
CA GLY A 55 -6.96 -4.93 6.61
C GLY A 55 -8.27 -5.16 5.84
N PRO A 56 -9.04 -4.09 5.57
CA PRO A 56 -10.33 -4.14 4.91
C PRO A 56 -10.24 -4.84 3.54
N THR A 57 -11.28 -5.59 3.19
CA THR A 57 -11.35 -6.25 1.90
C THR A 57 -11.85 -5.28 0.84
N SER A 58 -11.07 -5.13 -0.22
CA SER A 58 -11.56 -4.52 -1.45
C SER A 58 -12.25 -5.58 -2.30
N LEU A 59 -13.40 -5.24 -2.87
CA LEU A 59 -14.11 -6.10 -3.83
C LEU A 59 -13.30 -6.37 -5.10
N ASP A 60 -12.27 -5.55 -5.38
CA ASP A 60 -11.34 -5.75 -6.50
C ASP A 60 -10.11 -6.62 -6.14
N ALA A 61 -10.12 -7.27 -4.99
CA ALA A 61 -9.00 -8.06 -4.49
C ALA A 61 -8.56 -9.21 -5.41
N ALA A 62 -9.42 -9.65 -6.35
CA ALA A 62 -9.10 -10.70 -7.31
C ALA A 62 -7.90 -10.37 -8.22
N ALA A 63 -7.62 -9.10 -8.46
CA ALA A 63 -6.53 -8.64 -9.33
C ALA A 63 -5.18 -8.44 -8.59
N ARG A 64 -5.07 -8.83 -7.31
CA ARG A 64 -3.95 -8.41 -6.44
C ARG A 64 -3.11 -9.56 -5.95
N PRO A 65 -1.77 -9.40 -5.91
CA PRO A 65 -0.91 -10.33 -5.19
C PRO A 65 -1.20 -10.24 -3.68
N ALA A 66 -1.57 -11.36 -3.06
CA ALA A 66 -1.95 -11.41 -1.64
C ALA A 66 -0.81 -11.16 -0.65
N VAL A 67 0.41 -11.13 -1.13
CA VAL A 67 1.61 -11.10 -0.27
C VAL A 67 2.08 -9.69 0.03
N GLN A 68 1.63 -8.72 -0.74
CA GLN A 68 1.84 -7.31 -0.44
C GLN A 68 0.56 -6.80 0.23
N ASP A 69 0.62 -6.57 1.52
CA ASP A 69 -0.52 -6.29 2.41
C ASP A 69 -1.32 -5.02 2.11
N ARG A 70 -1.16 -4.43 0.92
CA ARG A 70 -1.87 -3.22 0.56
C ARG A 70 -2.84 -3.44 -0.57
N PRO A 71 -4.07 -2.99 -0.38
CA PRO A 71 -4.99 -2.87 -1.50
C PRO A 71 -4.40 -1.89 -2.51
N LEU A 72 -4.10 -2.38 -3.73
CA LEU A 72 -3.84 -1.50 -4.87
C LEU A 72 -5.03 -0.57 -5.02
N ASN A 73 -4.74 0.72 -5.17
CA ASN A 73 -5.77 1.69 -5.44
C ASN A 73 -6.39 1.42 -6.82
N PRO A 74 -7.73 1.24 -6.93
CA PRO A 74 -8.38 0.99 -8.21
C PRO A 74 -8.09 2.04 -9.29
N ALA A 75 -7.88 3.31 -8.89
CA ALA A 75 -7.54 4.37 -9.82
C ALA A 75 -6.12 4.30 -10.39
N GLN A 76 -5.23 3.53 -9.75
CA GLN A 76 -3.84 3.33 -10.18
C GLN A 76 -3.64 2.04 -10.99
N LEU A 77 -4.67 1.19 -11.04
CA LEU A 77 -4.67 0.04 -11.92
C LEU A 77 -4.99 0.51 -13.35
N PRO A 78 -4.29 0.00 -14.39
CA PRO A 78 -4.79 0.16 -15.73
C PRO A 78 -6.23 -0.38 -15.77
N PRO A 79 -7.16 0.29 -16.47
CA PRO A 79 -8.50 -0.25 -16.64
C PRO A 79 -8.35 -1.66 -17.20
N LEU A 80 -8.92 -2.63 -16.51
CA LEU A 80 -9.03 -3.98 -17.06
C LEU A 80 -9.71 -3.86 -18.42
N PRO A 81 -9.21 -4.53 -19.47
CA PRO A 81 -9.92 -4.56 -20.73
C PRO A 81 -11.37 -4.97 -20.45
N PRO A 82 -12.37 -4.42 -21.17
CA PRO A 82 -13.78 -4.69 -20.92
C PRO A 82 -14.11 -6.13 -21.33
N THR A 83 -13.63 -7.08 -20.55
CA THR A 83 -14.19 -8.41 -20.54
C THR A 83 -15.57 -8.25 -19.90
N ARG A 84 -16.61 -8.69 -20.60
CA ARG A 84 -17.94 -8.88 -20.02
C ARG A 84 -17.78 -9.87 -18.86
N VAL A 85 -17.39 -9.36 -17.71
CA VAL A 85 -17.46 -10.11 -16.46
C VAL A 85 -18.95 -10.30 -16.20
N PRO A 86 -19.45 -11.52 -16.05
CA PRO A 86 -20.83 -11.74 -15.60
C PRO A 86 -21.05 -10.91 -14.35
N ALA A 87 -22.19 -10.20 -14.26
CA ALA A 87 -22.48 -9.36 -13.12
C ALA A 87 -22.27 -10.18 -11.83
N ARG A 88 -21.29 -9.78 -11.03
CA ARG A 88 -20.95 -10.43 -9.76
C ARG A 88 -22.15 -10.30 -8.83
N PRO A 89 -22.66 -11.37 -8.24
CA PRO A 89 -23.71 -11.26 -7.23
C PRO A 89 -23.18 -10.35 -6.11
N SER A 90 -23.89 -9.27 -5.81
CA SER A 90 -23.50 -8.39 -4.71
C SER A 90 -23.51 -9.18 -3.40
N PRO A 91 -22.46 -9.15 -2.58
CA PRO A 91 -22.46 -9.73 -1.24
C PRO A 91 -23.57 -9.14 -0.36
N ASP A 92 -24.06 -7.97 -0.75
CA ASP A 92 -25.09 -7.20 -0.07
C ASP A 92 -26.46 -7.34 -0.71
N ALA A 93 -26.66 -8.31 -1.62
CA ALA A 93 -27.95 -8.52 -2.27
C ALA A 93 -29.10 -8.60 -1.24
N GLY A 94 -30.11 -7.78 -1.44
CA GLY A 94 -31.28 -7.67 -0.55
C GLY A 94 -31.05 -6.86 0.73
N LEU A 95 -29.85 -6.27 0.95
CA LEU A 95 -29.62 -5.31 2.03
C LEU A 95 -29.93 -3.87 1.57
N LYS A 96 -30.48 -3.07 2.48
CA LYS A 96 -30.61 -1.62 2.31
C LYS A 96 -29.49 -0.95 3.09
N ALA A 97 -28.91 0.10 2.51
CA ALA A 97 -27.95 0.93 3.24
C ALA A 97 -28.65 1.46 4.51
N ALA A 98 -28.08 1.13 5.67
CA ALA A 98 -28.51 1.60 6.98
C ALA A 98 -27.44 2.52 7.56
N PRO A 99 -27.75 3.40 8.52
CA PRO A 99 -26.74 4.13 9.25
C PRO A 99 -25.67 3.18 9.80
N CYS A 100 -24.39 3.52 9.57
CA CYS A 100 -23.26 2.66 9.88
C CYS A 100 -22.26 3.41 10.77
N ALA A 101 -22.67 3.71 12.01
CA ALA A 101 -21.76 4.28 13.00
C ALA A 101 -21.20 3.16 13.90
N PRO A 102 -19.91 3.22 14.32
CA PRO A 102 -19.33 2.25 15.26
C PRO A 102 -20.17 2.06 16.52
N GLY A 103 -20.73 3.15 17.06
CA GLY A 103 -21.64 3.10 18.21
C GLY A 103 -22.88 2.25 18.00
N ASP A 104 -23.32 2.03 16.74
CA ASP A 104 -24.48 1.15 16.47
C ASP A 104 -24.15 -0.31 16.74
N PHE A 105 -22.91 -0.74 16.52
CA PHE A 105 -22.41 -2.06 16.89
C PHE A 105 -22.13 -2.13 18.40
N GLY A 106 -21.45 -1.13 18.96
CA GLY A 106 -21.02 -1.11 20.36
C GLY A 106 -22.16 -1.15 21.38
N ARG A 107 -23.31 -0.53 21.07
CA ARG A 107 -24.51 -0.51 21.95
C ARG A 107 -25.31 -1.82 21.94
N ARG A 108 -25.14 -2.66 20.93
CA ARG A 108 -25.85 -3.93 20.78
C ARG A 108 -25.06 -5.07 21.39
N THR A 109 -25.75 -6.07 21.96
CA THR A 109 -25.14 -7.25 22.53
C THR A 109 -25.90 -8.52 22.13
N GLY A 110 -25.27 -9.69 22.26
CA GLY A 110 -25.92 -10.96 22.01
C GLY A 110 -26.58 -11.08 20.64
N ALA A 111 -27.82 -11.56 20.61
CA ALA A 111 -28.59 -11.76 19.36
C ALA A 111 -28.82 -10.46 18.59
N ALA A 112 -28.98 -9.33 19.28
CA ALA A 112 -29.18 -8.03 18.63
C ALA A 112 -27.94 -7.55 17.86
N LEU A 113 -26.74 -7.77 18.41
CA LEU A 113 -25.48 -7.52 17.69
C LEU A 113 -25.37 -8.40 16.44
N VAL A 114 -25.58 -9.70 16.59
CA VAL A 114 -25.51 -10.64 15.47
C VAL A 114 -26.48 -10.29 14.34
N ALA A 115 -27.74 -9.94 14.70
CA ALA A 115 -28.74 -9.51 13.73
C ALA A 115 -28.30 -8.24 13.00
N PHE A 116 -27.70 -7.29 13.71
CA PHE A 116 -27.23 -6.02 13.15
C PHE A 116 -26.04 -6.25 12.21
N VAL A 117 -25.03 -7.02 12.63
CA VAL A 117 -23.87 -7.39 11.76
C VAL A 117 -24.35 -8.06 10.47
N LYS A 118 -25.30 -9.02 10.57
CA LYS A 118 -25.86 -9.70 9.39
C LYS A 118 -26.68 -8.78 8.49
N ALA A 119 -27.30 -7.74 9.03
CA ALA A 119 -28.08 -6.77 8.28
C ALA A 119 -27.23 -5.62 7.69
N SER A 120 -25.99 -5.51 8.08
CA SER A 120 -25.06 -4.49 7.57
C SER A 120 -24.49 -4.88 6.22
N THR A 121 -24.22 -3.87 5.38
CA THR A 121 -23.46 -4.08 4.13
C THR A 121 -22.02 -4.45 4.42
N THR A 122 -21.33 -5.06 3.46
CA THR A 122 -19.89 -5.36 3.58
C THR A 122 -19.07 -4.09 3.76
N ASP A 123 -19.41 -2.99 3.07
CA ASP A 123 -18.73 -1.69 3.24
C ASP A 123 -18.90 -1.14 4.66
N CYS A 124 -20.12 -1.28 5.21
CA CYS A 124 -20.38 -0.90 6.59
C CYS A 124 -19.50 -1.67 7.59
N VAL A 125 -19.38 -2.99 7.43
CA VAL A 125 -18.53 -3.80 8.31
C VAL A 125 -17.05 -3.51 8.05
N ASN A 126 -16.63 -3.26 6.80
CA ASN A 126 -15.27 -2.86 6.46
C ASN A 126 -14.84 -1.54 7.11
N SER A 127 -15.76 -0.58 7.27
CA SER A 127 -15.42 0.69 7.95
C SER A 127 -14.97 0.50 9.41
N LEU A 128 -15.31 -0.64 10.03
CA LEU A 128 -14.92 -0.95 11.40
C LEU A 128 -13.41 -1.23 11.57
N PHE A 129 -12.67 -1.48 10.49
CA PHE A 129 -11.21 -1.63 10.56
C PHE A 129 -10.49 -0.34 10.98
N GLY A 130 -11.10 0.82 10.79
CA GLY A 130 -10.56 2.13 11.19
C GLY A 130 -11.01 2.62 12.57
N VAL A 131 -11.70 1.81 13.35
CA VAL A 131 -12.25 2.25 14.65
C VAL A 131 -11.19 2.22 15.74
N THR A 132 -11.11 3.27 16.57
CA THR A 132 -10.12 3.44 17.65
C THR A 132 -10.80 3.88 18.96
N GLY A 133 -10.04 3.92 20.05
CA GLY A 133 -10.46 4.47 21.33
C GLY A 133 -11.65 3.75 21.97
N THR A 134 -12.56 4.52 22.56
CA THR A 134 -13.74 3.99 23.27
C THR A 134 -14.68 3.20 22.36
N ASP A 135 -14.79 3.59 21.09
CA ASP A 135 -15.62 2.87 20.12
C ASP A 135 -15.02 1.49 19.78
N ALA A 136 -13.69 1.39 19.61
CA ALA A 136 -13.03 0.12 19.42
C ALA A 136 -13.29 -0.84 20.58
N ARG A 137 -13.18 -0.36 21.81
CA ARG A 137 -13.52 -1.13 23.01
C ARG A 137 -14.98 -1.58 23.04
N ALA A 138 -15.90 -0.68 22.73
CA ALA A 138 -17.33 -0.99 22.73
C ALA A 138 -17.70 -2.04 21.69
N VAL A 139 -17.12 -1.95 20.47
CA VAL A 139 -17.41 -2.84 19.35
C VAL A 139 -16.71 -4.19 19.50
N PHE A 140 -15.42 -4.20 19.88
CA PHE A 140 -14.55 -5.37 19.74
C PHE A 140 -14.11 -6.02 21.07
N ARG A 141 -14.63 -5.61 22.22
CA ARG A 141 -14.33 -6.35 23.47
C ARG A 141 -14.58 -7.85 23.31
N GLU A 142 -13.82 -8.71 23.97
CA GLU A 142 -13.84 -10.16 23.77
C GLU A 142 -15.24 -10.77 23.79
N SER A 143 -16.13 -10.31 24.68
CA SER A 143 -17.50 -10.82 24.76
C SER A 143 -18.34 -10.60 23.49
N GLN A 144 -18.13 -9.48 22.78
CA GLN A 144 -18.75 -9.20 21.49
C GLN A 144 -18.18 -10.11 20.41
N MET A 145 -16.85 -10.24 20.36
CA MET A 145 -16.15 -11.13 19.45
C MET A 145 -16.57 -12.59 19.62
N VAL A 146 -16.67 -13.08 20.86
CA VAL A 146 -17.17 -14.42 21.16
C VAL A 146 -18.58 -14.62 20.68
N THR A 147 -19.47 -13.63 20.90
CA THR A 147 -20.87 -13.67 20.44
C THR A 147 -20.95 -13.85 18.92
N VAL A 148 -20.13 -13.08 18.16
CA VAL A 148 -20.11 -13.17 16.71
C VAL A 148 -19.44 -14.48 16.23
N ALA A 149 -18.37 -14.95 16.90
CA ALA A 149 -17.72 -16.22 16.58
C ALA A 149 -18.66 -17.43 16.80
N GLU A 150 -19.50 -17.40 17.83
CA GLU A 150 -20.55 -18.42 18.04
C GLU A 150 -21.62 -18.35 16.93
N ALA A 151 -22.01 -17.14 16.52
CA ALA A 151 -22.94 -16.98 15.42
C ALA A 151 -22.34 -17.48 14.10
N PHE A 152 -21.06 -17.20 13.85
CA PHE A 152 -20.32 -17.75 12.72
C PHE A 152 -20.34 -19.27 12.75
N THR A 153 -20.05 -19.91 13.88
CA THR A 153 -20.11 -21.38 14.04
C THR A 153 -21.50 -21.94 13.66
N ARG A 154 -22.58 -21.32 14.16
CA ARG A 154 -23.95 -21.79 13.82
C ARG A 154 -24.26 -21.63 12.34
N THR A 155 -23.88 -20.50 11.75
CA THR A 155 -24.15 -20.21 10.33
C THR A 155 -23.27 -21.07 9.41
N ALA A 156 -22.01 -21.28 9.74
CA ALA A 156 -21.09 -22.11 8.98
C ALA A 156 -21.52 -23.57 8.86
N ARG A 157 -22.15 -24.13 9.89
CA ARG A 157 -22.71 -25.50 9.86
C ARG A 157 -23.80 -25.69 8.79
N GLN A 158 -24.42 -24.63 8.34
CA GLN A 158 -25.51 -24.63 7.35
C GLN A 158 -25.10 -23.94 6.05
N TYR A 159 -23.78 -23.71 5.87
CA TYR A 159 -23.27 -23.03 4.69
C TYR A 159 -23.65 -23.76 3.40
N ALA A 160 -24.24 -23.03 2.46
CA ALA A 160 -24.83 -23.55 1.23
C ALA A 160 -24.06 -23.12 -0.06
N GLY A 161 -22.86 -22.56 0.09
CA GLY A 161 -22.03 -22.13 -1.06
C GLY A 161 -22.26 -20.69 -1.50
N ASP A 162 -23.00 -19.90 -0.69
CA ASP A 162 -23.30 -18.50 -0.96
C ASP A 162 -23.31 -17.65 0.32
N ASN A 163 -23.57 -16.35 0.18
CA ASN A 163 -23.67 -15.43 1.31
C ASN A 163 -25.11 -15.19 1.79
N ALA A 164 -26.11 -16.02 1.42
CA ALA A 164 -27.50 -15.83 1.83
C ALA A 164 -27.65 -15.81 3.36
N ALA A 165 -26.87 -16.64 4.06
CA ALA A 165 -26.84 -16.72 5.52
C ALA A 165 -25.95 -15.64 6.18
N ARG A 166 -25.34 -14.74 5.39
CA ARG A 166 -24.48 -13.63 5.85
C ARG A 166 -23.22 -14.09 6.60
N VAL A 167 -22.61 -15.14 6.11
CA VAL A 167 -21.32 -15.64 6.64
C VAL A 167 -20.22 -14.60 6.48
N TRP A 168 -20.19 -13.93 5.33
CA TRP A 168 -19.17 -12.91 5.03
C TRP A 168 -19.17 -11.78 6.05
N GLN A 169 -20.34 -11.20 6.37
CA GLN A 169 -20.43 -10.12 7.35
C GLN A 169 -19.93 -10.54 8.73
N LEU A 170 -20.23 -11.76 9.18
CA LEU A 170 -19.72 -12.29 10.45
C LEU A 170 -18.20 -12.45 10.43
N VAL A 171 -17.65 -12.93 9.32
CA VAL A 171 -16.20 -13.13 9.13
C VAL A 171 -15.49 -11.79 9.09
N LEU A 172 -16.01 -10.81 8.33
CA LEU A 172 -15.45 -9.44 8.29
C LEU A 172 -15.42 -8.79 9.66
N PHE A 173 -16.49 -8.91 10.45
CA PHE A 173 -16.52 -8.36 11.81
C PHE A 173 -15.41 -8.97 12.69
N LEU A 174 -15.23 -10.30 12.62
CA LEU A 174 -14.16 -10.99 13.35
C LEU A 174 -12.77 -10.53 12.88
N ARG A 175 -12.57 -10.41 11.57
CA ARG A 175 -11.31 -9.90 11.00
C ARG A 175 -11.03 -8.46 11.46
N ALA A 176 -12.03 -7.58 11.40
CA ALA A 176 -11.90 -6.21 11.87
C ALA A 176 -11.51 -6.16 13.36
N GLY A 177 -12.13 -6.99 14.20
CA GLY A 177 -11.78 -7.07 15.61
C GLY A 177 -10.35 -7.51 15.87
N TYR A 178 -9.85 -8.54 15.16
CA TYR A 178 -8.46 -8.96 15.27
C TYR A 178 -7.49 -7.88 14.74
N TYR A 179 -7.83 -7.22 13.63
CA TYR A 179 -7.03 -6.15 13.07
C TYR A 179 -6.91 -4.94 14.01
N VAL A 180 -8.04 -4.47 14.54
CA VAL A 180 -8.08 -3.33 15.46
C VAL A 180 -7.37 -3.67 16.78
N GLN A 181 -7.55 -4.88 17.30
CA GLN A 181 -6.85 -5.32 18.52
C GLN A 181 -5.34 -5.40 18.32
N PHE A 182 -4.86 -5.85 17.14
CA PHE A 182 -3.43 -5.87 16.83
C PHE A 182 -2.82 -4.47 16.78
N ASN A 183 -3.50 -3.52 16.10
CA ASN A 183 -2.99 -2.17 15.93
C ASN A 183 -3.25 -1.24 17.13
N HIS A 184 -4.29 -1.52 17.92
CA HIS A 184 -4.73 -0.72 19.06
C HIS A 184 -5.05 -1.61 20.27
N PRO A 185 -4.05 -2.36 20.81
CA PRO A 185 -4.28 -3.34 21.88
C PRO A 185 -4.80 -2.69 23.16
N ASP A 186 -4.39 -1.46 23.47
CA ASP A 186 -4.83 -0.73 24.66
C ASP A 186 -6.31 -0.28 24.56
N ASP A 187 -6.79 -0.03 23.34
CA ASP A 187 -8.19 0.34 23.12
C ASP A 187 -9.12 -0.86 23.32
N VAL A 188 -8.75 -2.02 22.77
CA VAL A 188 -9.62 -3.22 22.74
C VAL A 188 -9.41 -4.11 23.98
N GLY A 189 -8.18 -4.27 24.39
CA GLY A 189 -7.75 -5.25 25.39
C GLY A 189 -7.40 -6.63 24.82
N PRO A 190 -6.94 -7.55 25.67
CA PRO A 190 -6.49 -8.86 25.23
C PRO A 190 -7.65 -9.79 24.83
N TYR A 191 -7.40 -10.67 23.87
CA TYR A 191 -8.27 -11.77 23.52
C TYR A 191 -7.76 -13.08 24.13
N GLY A 192 -8.67 -13.89 24.67
CA GLY A 192 -8.35 -15.12 25.36
C GLY A 192 -8.82 -16.39 24.66
N THR A 193 -8.69 -17.48 25.39
CA THR A 193 -9.09 -18.82 24.95
C THR A 193 -10.56 -18.94 24.51
N PRO A 194 -11.54 -18.25 25.13
CA PRO A 194 -12.94 -18.32 24.68
C PRO A 194 -13.12 -17.91 23.24
N LEU A 195 -12.54 -16.76 22.82
CA LEU A 195 -12.62 -16.29 21.44
C LEU A 195 -11.88 -17.25 20.50
N ALA A 196 -10.63 -17.60 20.79
CA ALA A 196 -9.84 -18.50 19.96
C ALA A 196 -10.57 -19.83 19.69
N ARG A 197 -11.17 -20.44 20.74
CA ARG A 197 -11.92 -21.70 20.63
C ARG A 197 -13.18 -21.57 19.76
N ASN A 198 -13.94 -20.48 19.90
CA ASN A 198 -15.16 -20.29 19.14
C ASN A 198 -14.85 -19.94 17.67
N THR A 199 -13.81 -19.16 17.39
CA THR A 199 -13.34 -18.90 16.03
C THR A 199 -12.91 -20.19 15.33
N VAL A 200 -12.10 -21.03 15.99
CA VAL A 200 -11.69 -22.34 15.45
C VAL A 200 -12.89 -23.24 15.16
N ARG A 201 -13.87 -23.32 16.07
CA ARG A 201 -15.10 -24.09 15.81
C ARG A 201 -15.87 -23.62 14.57
N GLY A 202 -15.92 -22.31 14.34
CA GLY A 202 -16.55 -21.73 13.17
C GLY A 202 -15.79 -22.06 11.88
N LEU A 203 -14.46 -21.92 11.91
CA LEU A 203 -13.58 -22.27 10.80
C LEU A 203 -13.66 -23.76 10.45
N ASP A 204 -13.59 -24.64 11.46
CA ASP A 204 -13.74 -26.10 11.26
C ASP A 204 -15.10 -26.43 10.64
N ALA A 205 -16.18 -25.82 11.15
CA ALA A 205 -17.53 -26.05 10.65
C ALA A 205 -17.67 -25.60 9.19
N PHE A 206 -17.06 -24.47 8.79
CA PHE A 206 -17.08 -23.97 7.42
C PHE A 206 -16.31 -24.91 6.47
N PHE A 207 -15.06 -25.23 6.79
CA PHE A 207 -14.23 -26.06 5.92
C PHE A 207 -14.68 -27.53 5.82
N ALA A 208 -15.48 -27.99 6.77
CA ALA A 208 -16.12 -29.30 6.72
C ALA A 208 -17.31 -29.37 5.72
N ARG A 209 -17.87 -28.21 5.34
CA ARG A 209 -19.01 -28.20 4.38
C ARG A 209 -18.55 -28.50 2.96
N PRO A 210 -19.23 -29.39 2.21
CA PRO A 210 -18.95 -29.62 0.79
C PRO A 210 -18.97 -28.32 -0.03
N HIS A 211 -19.96 -27.47 0.20
CA HIS A 211 -20.15 -26.20 -0.49
C HIS A 211 -19.03 -25.17 -0.31
N SER A 212 -18.14 -25.35 0.69
CA SER A 212 -16.90 -24.55 0.77
C SER A 212 -15.90 -24.84 -0.36
N ARG A 213 -16.22 -25.80 -1.24
CA ARG A 213 -15.38 -26.20 -2.39
C ARG A 213 -16.05 -25.89 -3.73
N ASP A 214 -17.25 -25.33 -3.74
CA ASP A 214 -17.98 -25.02 -4.96
C ASP A 214 -17.21 -23.92 -5.76
N VAL A 215 -17.02 -24.15 -7.05
CA VAL A 215 -16.34 -23.19 -7.93
C VAL A 215 -17.38 -22.20 -8.45
N THR A 216 -17.74 -21.25 -7.62
CA THR A 216 -18.73 -20.20 -7.92
C THR A 216 -18.27 -18.85 -7.41
N ALA A 217 -18.77 -17.76 -7.98
CA ALA A 217 -18.42 -16.42 -7.52
C ALA A 217 -18.82 -16.19 -6.05
N ALA A 218 -20.02 -16.63 -5.69
CA ALA A 218 -20.55 -16.45 -4.33
C ALA A 218 -19.73 -17.21 -3.27
N ASN A 219 -19.33 -18.46 -3.57
CA ASN A 219 -18.47 -19.21 -2.67
C ASN A 219 -17.05 -18.63 -2.62
N GLY A 220 -16.48 -18.22 -3.75
CA GLY A 220 -15.13 -17.66 -3.82
C GLY A 220 -14.96 -16.44 -2.91
N ASP A 221 -15.95 -15.55 -2.91
CA ASP A 221 -15.97 -14.37 -2.05
C ASP A 221 -15.93 -14.74 -0.55
N VAL A 222 -16.78 -15.66 -0.13
CA VAL A 222 -16.83 -16.10 1.28
C VAL A 222 -15.59 -16.92 1.64
N LEU A 223 -15.14 -17.80 0.76
CA LEU A 223 -13.99 -18.67 0.98
C LEU A 223 -12.71 -17.85 1.20
N GLY A 224 -12.49 -16.83 0.36
CA GLY A 224 -11.33 -15.94 0.50
C GLY A 224 -11.29 -15.28 1.88
N GLU A 225 -12.42 -14.72 2.33
CA GLU A 225 -12.53 -14.08 3.65
C GLU A 225 -12.30 -15.06 4.80
N VAL A 226 -12.85 -16.27 4.71
CA VAL A 226 -12.64 -17.30 5.75
C VAL A 226 -11.18 -17.76 5.79
N VAL A 227 -10.50 -17.85 4.64
CA VAL A 227 -9.06 -18.14 4.58
C VAL A 227 -8.26 -17.04 5.30
N ILE A 228 -8.55 -15.77 5.04
CA ILE A 228 -7.90 -14.66 5.73
C ILE A 228 -8.22 -14.65 7.24
N LEU A 229 -9.43 -15.05 7.65
CA LEU A 229 -9.74 -15.14 9.07
C LEU A 229 -8.85 -16.19 9.79
N THR A 230 -8.40 -17.26 9.11
CA THR A 230 -7.45 -18.20 9.73
C THR A 230 -6.14 -17.54 10.10
N ASP A 231 -5.71 -16.56 9.28
CA ASP A 231 -4.53 -15.76 9.53
C ASP A 231 -4.77 -14.72 10.62
N SER A 232 -5.86 -13.95 10.54
CA SER A 232 -6.20 -12.94 11.55
C SER A 232 -6.29 -13.52 12.97
N ALA A 233 -6.70 -14.78 13.09
CA ALA A 233 -6.86 -15.51 14.36
C ALA A 233 -5.62 -16.32 14.77
N ASP A 234 -4.46 -16.17 14.10
CA ASP A 234 -3.22 -16.93 14.34
C ASP A 234 -3.37 -18.46 14.28
N GLN A 235 -4.23 -18.94 13.38
CA GLN A 235 -4.54 -20.38 13.24
C GLN A 235 -3.87 -21.01 12.00
N GLN A 236 -2.88 -20.39 11.40
CA GLN A 236 -2.22 -20.83 10.16
C GLN A 236 -1.76 -22.29 10.23
N ALA A 237 -1.14 -22.69 11.35
CA ALA A 237 -0.66 -24.06 11.54
C ALA A 237 -1.77 -25.12 11.42
N ARG A 238 -2.96 -24.81 11.95
CA ARG A 238 -4.10 -25.74 11.96
C ARG A 238 -4.65 -25.99 10.56
N TYR A 239 -4.59 -24.97 9.67
CA TYR A 239 -5.26 -25.01 8.36
C TYR A 239 -4.31 -25.27 7.19
N LEU A 240 -3.05 -25.71 7.41
CA LEU A 240 -2.10 -26.07 6.36
C LEU A 240 -2.67 -27.01 5.30
N ARG A 241 -3.44 -28.04 5.72
CA ARG A 241 -4.09 -28.96 4.78
C ARG A 241 -5.22 -28.33 3.98
N VAL A 242 -5.88 -27.32 4.53
CA VAL A 242 -6.90 -26.54 3.79
C VAL A 242 -6.24 -25.73 2.69
N TYR A 243 -5.16 -25.02 3.00
CA TYR A 243 -4.40 -24.25 2.02
C TYR A 243 -3.89 -25.13 0.88
N GLN A 244 -3.29 -26.27 1.21
CA GLN A 244 -2.85 -27.25 0.21
C GLN A 244 -4.00 -27.77 -0.65
N ARG A 245 -5.18 -28.00 -0.05
CA ARG A 245 -6.36 -28.45 -0.81
C ARG A 245 -6.83 -27.39 -1.79
N ILE A 246 -6.86 -26.10 -1.39
CA ILE A 246 -7.28 -25.00 -2.27
C ILE A 246 -6.31 -24.87 -3.44
N LEU A 247 -5.00 -24.86 -3.17
CA LEU A 247 -3.99 -24.81 -4.23
C LEU A 247 -4.09 -26.00 -5.20
N LYS A 248 -4.24 -27.22 -4.69
CA LYS A 248 -4.37 -28.42 -5.54
C LYS A 248 -5.69 -28.50 -6.28
N GLY A 249 -6.70 -27.76 -5.85
CA GLY A 249 -8.01 -27.71 -6.50
C GLY A 249 -8.09 -26.68 -7.63
N TYR A 250 -7.08 -25.83 -7.77
CA TYR A 250 -7.06 -24.84 -8.84
C TYR A 250 -6.88 -25.50 -10.21
N ASP A 251 -7.73 -25.19 -11.13
CA ASP A 251 -7.64 -25.53 -12.55
C ASP A 251 -8.30 -24.43 -13.40
N SER A 252 -8.35 -24.61 -14.72
CA SER A 252 -8.89 -23.62 -15.65
C SER A 252 -10.37 -23.26 -15.45
N SER A 253 -11.14 -24.04 -14.70
CA SER A 253 -12.53 -23.68 -14.37
C SER A 253 -12.61 -22.46 -13.45
N TYR A 254 -11.54 -22.18 -12.69
CA TYR A 254 -11.43 -20.99 -11.84
C TYR A 254 -11.22 -19.71 -12.66
N ASP A 255 -10.64 -19.81 -13.85
CA ASP A 255 -10.24 -18.66 -14.66
C ASP A 255 -11.39 -17.72 -15.03
N ALA A 256 -12.60 -18.25 -15.16
CA ALA A 256 -13.81 -17.48 -15.41
C ALA A 256 -14.44 -16.89 -14.14
N VAL A 257 -13.90 -17.18 -12.94
CA VAL A 257 -14.49 -16.84 -11.64
C VAL A 257 -13.47 -16.06 -10.80
N LEU A 258 -13.44 -14.74 -10.96
CA LEU A 258 -12.46 -13.86 -10.31
C LEU A 258 -12.36 -14.05 -8.80
N SER A 259 -13.50 -14.25 -8.12
CA SER A 259 -13.51 -14.48 -6.68
C SER A 259 -12.89 -15.83 -6.28
N MET A 260 -12.93 -16.83 -7.17
CA MET A 260 -12.20 -18.08 -6.93
C MET A 260 -10.69 -17.91 -7.12
N LEU A 261 -10.26 -17.11 -8.11
CA LEU A 261 -8.85 -16.71 -8.23
C LEU A 261 -8.38 -15.95 -6.99
N ALA A 262 -9.22 -15.02 -6.47
CA ALA A 262 -8.95 -14.31 -5.23
C ALA A 262 -8.85 -15.26 -4.03
N ALA A 263 -9.72 -16.26 -3.93
CA ALA A 263 -9.68 -17.25 -2.86
C ALA A 263 -8.41 -18.14 -2.91
N VAL A 264 -7.97 -18.54 -4.11
CA VAL A 264 -6.68 -19.22 -4.30
C VAL A 264 -5.52 -18.33 -3.87
N ASN A 265 -5.54 -17.07 -4.28
CA ASN A 265 -4.51 -16.10 -3.92
C ASN A 265 -4.51 -15.78 -2.41
N ALA A 266 -5.67 -15.72 -1.78
CA ALA A 266 -5.81 -15.47 -0.34
C ALA A 266 -5.05 -16.49 0.54
N VAL A 267 -4.81 -17.71 0.02
CA VAL A 267 -4.01 -18.74 0.71
C VAL A 267 -2.58 -18.28 0.99
N HIS A 268 -2.04 -17.42 0.15
CA HIS A 268 -0.66 -16.94 0.29
C HIS A 268 -0.47 -16.03 1.51
N THR A 269 -1.51 -15.34 1.99
CA THR A 269 -1.45 -14.50 3.20
C THR A 269 -1.12 -15.31 4.46
N PRO A 270 -1.90 -16.34 4.86
CA PRO A 270 -1.54 -17.15 6.01
C PRO A 270 -0.24 -17.94 5.85
N LEU A 271 0.14 -18.32 4.64
CA LEU A 271 1.44 -18.94 4.39
C LEU A 271 2.59 -17.96 4.60
N TRP A 272 2.43 -16.70 4.22
CA TRP A 272 3.41 -15.64 4.42
C TRP A 272 3.54 -15.24 5.88
N ARG A 273 2.44 -14.77 6.52
CA ARG A 273 2.45 -14.37 7.93
C ARG A 273 2.77 -15.49 8.89
N GLY A 274 2.46 -16.73 8.52
CA GLY A 274 2.81 -17.90 9.31
C GLY A 274 4.29 -18.00 9.65
N ASN A 275 5.21 -17.45 8.83
CA ASN A 275 6.64 -17.48 9.10
C ASN A 275 7.04 -16.77 10.41
N TRP A 276 6.22 -15.86 10.93
CA TRP A 276 6.40 -15.24 12.25
C TRP A 276 5.71 -16.01 13.39
N ASN A 277 4.94 -17.07 13.09
CA ASN A 277 4.24 -17.89 14.08
C ASN A 277 5.04 -19.16 14.38
N PRO A 278 5.67 -19.32 15.59
CA PRO A 278 6.48 -20.49 15.91
C PRO A 278 5.71 -21.83 15.79
N ARG A 279 4.40 -21.82 16.05
CA ARG A 279 3.57 -23.02 15.90
C ARG A 279 3.43 -23.43 14.43
N TYR A 280 3.32 -22.43 13.54
CA TYR A 280 3.26 -22.68 12.12
C TYR A 280 4.60 -23.23 11.61
N VAL A 281 5.71 -22.58 11.94
CA VAL A 281 7.07 -23.01 11.55
C VAL A 281 7.31 -24.45 12.04
N SER A 282 7.00 -24.75 13.30
CA SER A 282 7.09 -26.11 13.84
C SER A 282 6.23 -27.12 13.07
N ALA A 283 5.01 -26.74 12.69
CA ALA A 283 4.11 -27.63 11.94
C ALA A 283 4.63 -27.90 10.52
N VAL A 284 5.18 -26.88 9.83
CA VAL A 284 5.78 -27.04 8.51
C VAL A 284 7.07 -27.85 8.57
N THR A 285 7.88 -27.68 9.63
CA THR A 285 9.10 -28.47 9.84
C THR A 285 8.75 -29.95 10.06
N ALA A 286 7.71 -30.23 10.84
CA ALA A 286 7.27 -31.59 11.09
C ALA A 286 6.63 -32.27 9.85
N ASP A 287 5.89 -31.52 9.03
CA ASP A 287 5.29 -31.98 7.77
C ASP A 287 5.51 -30.95 6.65
N PRO A 288 6.62 -31.04 5.88
CA PRO A 288 6.92 -30.08 4.81
C PRO A 288 6.10 -30.34 3.53
N SER A 289 4.94 -30.97 3.61
CA SER A 289 4.09 -31.22 2.45
C SER A 289 3.61 -29.95 1.75
N VAL A 290 3.43 -28.86 2.49
CA VAL A 290 3.08 -27.56 1.93
C VAL A 290 4.16 -27.01 1.01
N VAL A 291 5.45 -27.23 1.34
CA VAL A 291 6.60 -26.87 0.48
C VAL A 291 6.51 -27.60 -0.85
N ARG A 292 6.19 -28.89 -0.84
CA ARG A 292 5.99 -29.68 -2.07
C ARG A 292 4.79 -29.18 -2.86
N THR A 293 3.69 -28.85 -2.18
CA THR A 293 2.47 -28.34 -2.84
C THR A 293 2.73 -27.02 -3.56
N LEU A 294 3.44 -26.07 -2.93
CA LEU A 294 3.81 -24.79 -3.54
C LEU A 294 4.74 -25.00 -4.74
N HIS A 295 5.73 -25.89 -4.62
CA HIS A 295 6.65 -26.19 -5.72
C HIS A 295 5.91 -26.78 -6.94
N THR A 296 5.05 -27.79 -6.69
CA THR A 296 4.25 -28.43 -7.75
C THR A 296 3.30 -27.39 -8.38
N PHE A 297 2.62 -26.58 -7.56
CA PHE A 297 1.74 -25.52 -8.08
C PHE A 297 2.49 -24.55 -9.00
N ALA A 298 3.67 -24.07 -8.58
CA ALA A 298 4.46 -23.15 -9.39
C ALA A 298 4.87 -23.76 -10.74
N LEU A 299 5.25 -25.04 -10.76
CA LEU A 299 5.65 -25.71 -11.99
C LEU A 299 4.47 -26.06 -12.92
N ASP A 300 3.36 -26.54 -12.35
CA ASP A 300 2.19 -26.94 -13.13
C ASP A 300 1.50 -25.73 -13.78
N HIS A 301 1.70 -24.52 -13.23
CA HIS A 301 1.04 -23.30 -13.68
C HIS A 301 2.01 -22.26 -14.28
N LEU A 302 3.15 -22.67 -14.83
CA LEU A 302 4.08 -21.78 -15.56
C LEU A 302 3.41 -21.07 -16.74
N VAL A 303 2.38 -21.67 -17.33
CA VAL A 303 1.60 -21.09 -18.43
C VAL A 303 0.88 -19.79 -18.05
N LEU A 304 0.65 -19.54 -16.76
CA LEU A 304 0.06 -18.30 -16.27
C LEU A 304 1.04 -17.12 -16.29
N LEU A 305 2.35 -17.39 -16.30
CA LEU A 305 3.37 -16.36 -16.36
C LEU A 305 3.27 -15.60 -17.70
N GLY A 306 3.37 -14.27 -17.65
CA GLY A 306 3.14 -13.42 -18.81
C GLY A 306 1.64 -13.08 -19.05
N THR A 307 0.74 -13.58 -18.21
CA THR A 307 -0.69 -13.21 -18.20
C THR A 307 -1.05 -12.36 -16.99
N ASP A 308 -2.27 -11.86 -16.93
CA ASP A 308 -2.84 -11.16 -15.76
C ASP A 308 -2.95 -12.04 -14.51
N ARG A 309 -2.81 -13.37 -14.64
CA ARG A 309 -2.81 -14.36 -13.55
C ARG A 309 -1.41 -14.80 -13.10
N ALA A 310 -0.36 -14.19 -13.62
CA ALA A 310 1.03 -14.52 -13.29
C ALA A 310 1.32 -14.46 -11.77
N TYR A 311 0.59 -13.63 -11.03
CA TYR A 311 0.72 -13.49 -9.58
C TYR A 311 0.45 -14.80 -8.82
N LEU A 312 -0.42 -15.69 -9.30
CA LEU A 312 -0.70 -16.97 -8.65
C LEU A 312 0.56 -17.83 -8.59
N THR A 313 1.24 -17.96 -9.72
CA THR A 313 2.49 -18.73 -9.85
C THR A 313 3.64 -18.07 -9.10
N SER A 314 3.79 -16.75 -9.26
CA SER A 314 4.85 -15.98 -8.59
C SER A 314 4.72 -16.01 -7.07
N ASN A 315 3.49 -15.86 -6.53
CA ASN A 315 3.24 -15.93 -5.10
C ASN A 315 3.50 -17.35 -4.53
N ALA A 316 3.21 -18.39 -5.29
CA ALA A 316 3.53 -19.76 -4.87
C ALA A 316 5.05 -19.96 -4.76
N GLY A 317 5.81 -19.49 -5.76
CA GLY A 317 7.27 -19.54 -5.75
C GLY A 317 7.87 -18.70 -4.62
N MET A 318 7.34 -17.48 -4.40
CA MET A 318 7.77 -16.59 -3.32
C MET A 318 7.55 -17.22 -1.95
N ASN A 319 6.35 -17.74 -1.66
CA ASN A 319 6.05 -18.39 -0.38
C ASN A 319 6.88 -19.65 -0.17
N LEU A 320 7.15 -20.42 -1.22
CA LEU A 320 8.07 -21.54 -1.13
C LEU A 320 9.48 -21.08 -0.74
N ALA A 321 10.00 -20.06 -1.44
CA ALA A 321 11.35 -19.57 -1.23
C ALA A 321 11.50 -18.91 0.15
N ARG A 322 10.45 -18.30 0.70
CA ARG A 322 10.43 -17.69 2.02
C ARG A 322 10.88 -18.67 3.13
N TYR A 323 10.59 -19.96 3.00
CA TYR A 323 10.98 -20.96 4.01
C TYR A 323 12.49 -21.17 4.15
N VAL A 324 13.36 -20.64 3.26
CA VAL A 324 14.81 -20.68 3.46
C VAL A 324 15.26 -19.89 4.70
N GLU A 325 14.41 -18.98 5.20
CA GLU A 325 14.64 -18.30 6.47
C GLU A 325 14.87 -19.28 7.63
N HIS A 326 14.20 -20.45 7.60
CA HIS A 326 14.22 -21.43 8.66
C HIS A 326 15.30 -22.50 8.40
N PRO A 327 16.39 -22.55 9.21
CA PRO A 327 17.52 -23.48 8.95
C PRO A 327 17.09 -24.94 8.81
N ASP A 328 16.15 -25.42 9.62
CA ASP A 328 15.68 -26.80 9.59
C ASP A 328 14.93 -27.18 8.29
N LEU A 329 14.38 -26.19 7.59
CA LEU A 329 13.69 -26.37 6.32
C LEU A 329 14.61 -26.25 5.11
N ARG A 330 15.80 -25.62 5.23
CA ARG A 330 16.75 -25.40 4.13
C ARG A 330 17.07 -26.64 3.32
N PRO A 331 17.35 -27.82 3.92
CA PRO A 331 17.64 -29.02 3.13
C PRO A 331 16.50 -29.43 2.21
N THR A 332 15.24 -29.15 2.61
CA THR A 332 14.06 -29.46 1.81
C THR A 332 13.74 -28.36 0.81
N VAL A 333 13.98 -27.09 1.15
CA VAL A 333 13.54 -25.92 0.38
C VAL A 333 14.56 -25.51 -0.68
N ARG A 334 15.86 -25.45 -0.35
CA ARG A 334 16.94 -25.02 -1.26
C ARG A 334 16.92 -25.68 -2.64
N PRO A 335 16.82 -27.03 -2.77
CA PRO A 335 16.79 -27.65 -4.10
C PRO A 335 15.59 -27.25 -4.93
N ARG A 336 14.46 -26.95 -4.29
CA ARG A 336 13.22 -26.52 -4.95
C ARG A 336 13.29 -25.06 -5.40
N VAL A 337 13.87 -24.19 -4.57
CA VAL A 337 14.18 -22.79 -4.93
C VAL A 337 15.10 -22.77 -6.15
N ARG A 338 16.20 -23.53 -6.10
CA ARG A 338 17.12 -23.63 -7.25
C ARG A 338 16.41 -24.12 -8.51
N HIS A 339 15.56 -25.14 -8.40
CA HIS A 339 14.79 -25.66 -9.55
C HIS A 339 13.85 -24.59 -10.14
N LEU A 340 13.17 -23.76 -9.32
CA LEU A 340 12.33 -22.68 -9.83
C LEU A 340 13.15 -21.59 -10.54
N LEU A 341 14.33 -21.24 -10.00
CA LEU A 341 15.25 -20.29 -10.65
C LEU A 341 15.78 -20.82 -11.98
N ASP A 342 16.12 -22.13 -12.06
CA ASP A 342 16.58 -22.76 -13.29
C ASP A 342 15.48 -22.89 -14.36
N THR A 343 14.21 -23.00 -13.92
CA THR A 343 13.05 -23.14 -14.82
C THR A 343 12.53 -21.79 -15.30
N SER A 344 12.83 -20.73 -14.59
CA SER A 344 12.42 -19.35 -14.90
C SER A 344 13.63 -18.49 -15.35
N ARG A 345 13.38 -17.27 -15.77
CA ARG A 345 14.42 -16.36 -16.26
C ARG A 345 14.25 -14.98 -15.65
N ILE A 346 15.38 -14.28 -15.48
CA ILE A 346 15.44 -12.91 -14.97
C ILE A 346 14.66 -11.91 -15.84
N THR A 347 14.45 -12.19 -17.12
CA THR A 347 13.67 -11.37 -18.07
C THR A 347 12.66 -12.22 -18.85
N GLY A 348 11.70 -11.56 -19.48
CA GLY A 348 10.67 -12.22 -20.28
C GLY A 348 9.48 -12.73 -19.45
N PRO A 349 8.64 -13.60 -20.02
CA PRO A 349 7.36 -13.97 -19.41
C PRO A 349 7.46 -14.59 -18.01
N THR A 350 8.58 -15.26 -17.69
CA THR A 350 8.77 -15.93 -16.39
C THR A 350 9.49 -15.07 -15.35
N ALA A 351 9.78 -13.82 -15.68
CA ALA A 351 10.53 -12.93 -14.80
C ALA A 351 9.85 -12.71 -13.42
N GLY A 352 8.52 -12.62 -13.38
CA GLY A 352 7.79 -12.47 -12.13
C GLY A 352 8.06 -13.60 -11.14
N LEU A 353 8.14 -14.84 -11.60
CA LEU A 353 8.51 -15.98 -10.76
C LEU A 353 9.98 -15.91 -10.34
N TRP A 354 10.89 -15.66 -11.31
CA TRP A 354 12.32 -15.61 -11.04
C TRP A 354 12.66 -14.54 -9.99
N VAL A 355 12.17 -13.33 -10.17
CA VAL A 355 12.41 -12.19 -9.25
C VAL A 355 11.84 -12.49 -7.87
N ALA A 356 10.60 -12.98 -7.81
CA ALA A 356 9.94 -13.30 -6.52
C ALA A 356 10.73 -14.33 -5.73
N VAL A 357 11.24 -15.39 -6.39
CA VAL A 357 12.03 -16.44 -5.76
C VAL A 357 13.44 -15.96 -5.40
N ALA A 358 14.11 -15.24 -6.31
CA ALA A 358 15.45 -14.70 -6.10
C ALA A 358 15.52 -13.73 -4.93
N THR A 359 14.53 -12.85 -4.83
CA THR A 359 14.44 -11.88 -3.72
C THR A 359 14.35 -12.56 -2.35
N GLN A 360 13.62 -13.66 -2.24
CA GLN A 360 13.55 -14.41 -0.98
C GLN A 360 14.87 -15.11 -0.65
N ALA A 361 15.52 -15.71 -1.65
CA ALA A 361 16.82 -16.36 -1.47
C ALA A 361 17.89 -15.33 -1.03
N ASP A 362 17.93 -14.17 -1.68
CA ASP A 362 18.85 -13.08 -1.34
C ASP A 362 18.58 -12.53 0.07
N SER A 363 17.31 -12.33 0.44
CA SER A 363 16.94 -11.76 1.74
C SER A 363 17.19 -12.70 2.92
N TYR A 364 16.99 -14.02 2.76
CA TYR A 364 16.94 -14.95 3.89
C TYR A 364 18.02 -16.03 3.87
N ASP A 365 18.79 -16.12 2.79
CA ASP A 365 19.87 -17.09 2.65
C ASP A 365 21.04 -16.53 1.82
N SER A 366 21.32 -15.24 1.97
CA SER A 366 22.31 -14.47 1.23
C SER A 366 23.73 -15.03 1.31
N ALA A 367 24.08 -15.71 2.41
CA ALA A 367 25.39 -16.38 2.56
C ALA A 367 25.62 -17.46 1.48
N ASP A 368 24.55 -18.07 0.97
CA ASP A 368 24.59 -19.07 -0.10
C ASP A 368 24.13 -18.52 -1.46
N CYS A 369 24.23 -17.20 -1.67
CA CYS A 369 23.79 -16.56 -2.94
C CYS A 369 24.38 -17.21 -4.19
N ALA A 370 25.62 -17.71 -4.11
CA ALA A 370 26.28 -18.40 -5.23
C ALA A 370 25.57 -19.71 -5.60
N TYR A 371 25.02 -20.43 -4.62
CA TYR A 371 24.23 -21.63 -4.88
C TYR A 371 23.00 -21.35 -5.74
N TYR A 372 22.36 -20.21 -5.49
CA TYR A 372 21.18 -19.76 -6.22
C TYR A 372 21.50 -19.01 -7.51
N GLY A 373 22.72 -18.47 -7.64
CA GLY A 373 23.12 -17.60 -8.75
C GLY A 373 22.58 -16.16 -8.61
N VAL A 374 22.33 -15.71 -7.38
CA VAL A 374 21.69 -14.39 -7.10
C VAL A 374 22.61 -13.40 -6.37
N CYS A 375 23.93 -13.65 -6.33
CA CYS A 375 24.87 -12.70 -5.74
C CYS A 375 24.83 -11.35 -6.48
N ASP A 376 24.83 -10.24 -5.75
CA ASP A 376 24.57 -8.90 -6.31
C ASP A 376 23.23 -8.85 -7.07
N LEU A 377 22.15 -9.34 -6.42
CA LEU A 377 20.84 -9.43 -7.06
C LEU A 377 20.36 -8.08 -7.61
N THR A 378 20.47 -7.00 -6.84
CA THR A 378 20.09 -5.65 -7.27
C THR A 378 20.85 -5.23 -8.54
N GLY A 379 22.15 -5.49 -8.60
CA GLY A 379 22.96 -5.21 -9.78
C GLY A 379 22.56 -6.07 -10.97
N GLN A 380 22.28 -7.37 -10.76
CA GLN A 380 21.79 -8.26 -11.82
C GLN A 380 20.45 -7.78 -12.40
N LEU A 381 19.49 -7.46 -11.52
CA LEU A 381 18.17 -6.96 -11.91
C LEU A 381 18.26 -5.62 -12.65
N THR A 382 19.08 -4.69 -12.14
CA THR A 382 19.27 -3.38 -12.78
C THR A 382 19.81 -3.53 -14.19
N ARG A 383 20.85 -4.34 -14.37
CA ARG A 383 21.43 -4.59 -15.71
C ARG A 383 20.45 -5.30 -16.66
N ALA A 384 19.63 -6.19 -16.15
CA ALA A 384 18.70 -6.97 -16.95
C ALA A 384 17.42 -6.18 -17.31
N ALA A 385 16.88 -5.42 -16.35
CA ALA A 385 15.59 -4.73 -16.50
C ALA A 385 15.72 -3.28 -16.97
N LEU A 386 16.88 -2.62 -16.77
CA LEU A 386 17.12 -1.21 -17.12
C LEU A 386 18.45 -1.07 -17.92
N PRO A 387 18.59 -1.74 -19.06
CA PRO A 387 19.85 -1.77 -19.83
C PRO A 387 20.16 -0.44 -20.55
N VAL A 388 19.17 0.41 -20.77
CA VAL A 388 19.32 1.71 -21.44
C VAL A 388 19.71 2.77 -20.41
N THR A 389 20.75 3.54 -20.66
CA THR A 389 21.16 4.69 -19.85
C THR A 389 21.36 5.90 -20.76
N HIS A 390 20.78 7.04 -20.37
CA HIS A 390 20.87 8.28 -21.12
C HIS A 390 20.87 9.50 -20.19
N ASP A 391 21.87 10.35 -20.30
CA ASP A 391 21.95 11.60 -19.54
C ASP A 391 21.22 12.71 -20.31
N CYS A 392 20.15 13.28 -19.75
CA CYS A 392 19.48 14.46 -20.32
C CYS A 392 20.36 15.72 -20.14
N ASP A 393 20.99 15.80 -18.99
CA ASP A 393 22.00 16.82 -18.63
C ASP A 393 22.88 16.29 -17.47
N ALA A 394 23.63 17.18 -16.82
CA ALA A 394 24.49 16.80 -15.70
C ALA A 394 23.73 16.37 -14.41
N ARG A 395 22.42 16.63 -14.35
CA ARG A 395 21.60 16.40 -13.14
C ARG A 395 20.46 15.41 -13.33
N ARG A 396 20.16 14.99 -14.58
CA ARG A 396 19.02 14.12 -14.90
C ARG A 396 19.46 13.00 -15.78
N ARG A 397 19.30 11.79 -15.28
CA ARG A 397 19.63 10.56 -16.00
C ARG A 397 18.41 9.70 -16.16
N ILE A 398 18.17 9.19 -17.34
CA ILE A 398 17.14 8.17 -17.60
C ILE A 398 17.82 6.79 -17.63
N ARG A 399 17.26 5.84 -16.85
CA ARG A 399 17.52 4.41 -17.01
C ARG A 399 16.23 3.77 -17.48
N ALA A 400 16.28 3.02 -18.56
CA ALA A 400 15.06 2.49 -19.12
C ALA A 400 15.20 1.03 -19.57
N GLN A 401 14.06 0.34 -19.62
CA GLN A 401 13.99 -1.02 -20.13
C GLN A 401 14.08 -1.07 -21.65
N SER A 402 13.40 -0.15 -22.35
CA SER A 402 13.28 -0.26 -23.82
C SER A 402 12.98 1.07 -24.55
N LEU A 403 13.30 2.22 -23.97
CA LEU A 403 13.07 3.51 -24.63
C LEU A 403 13.97 3.64 -25.87
N THR A 404 13.37 4.11 -26.99
CA THR A 404 14.11 4.46 -28.21
C THR A 404 14.83 5.80 -28.03
N SER A 405 15.78 6.12 -28.93
CA SER A 405 16.44 7.44 -28.92
C SER A 405 15.46 8.61 -29.06
N ALA A 406 14.37 8.43 -29.82
CA ALA A 406 13.31 9.43 -29.94
C ALA A 406 12.52 9.58 -28.65
N ASP A 407 12.20 8.47 -27.96
CA ASP A 407 11.53 8.48 -26.65
C ASP A 407 12.39 9.17 -25.59
N LEU A 408 13.69 8.87 -25.56
CA LEU A 408 14.66 9.51 -24.65
C LEU A 408 14.74 11.02 -24.88
N ALA A 409 14.85 11.45 -26.13
CA ALA A 409 14.87 12.87 -26.48
C ALA A 409 13.57 13.57 -26.07
N ALA A 410 12.40 12.94 -26.30
CA ALA A 410 11.11 13.49 -25.90
C ALA A 410 10.95 13.59 -24.38
N ALA A 411 11.37 12.55 -23.64
CA ALA A 411 11.34 12.55 -22.18
C ALA A 411 12.26 13.63 -21.59
N CYS A 412 13.52 13.73 -22.10
CA CYS A 412 14.45 14.77 -21.68
C CYS A 412 13.89 16.18 -21.96
N ALA A 413 13.36 16.41 -23.16
CA ALA A 413 12.75 17.71 -23.50
C ALA A 413 11.58 18.05 -22.57
N SER A 414 10.77 17.04 -22.19
CA SER A 414 9.66 17.25 -21.27
C SER A 414 10.11 17.66 -19.88
N VAL A 415 11.05 16.95 -19.26
CA VAL A 415 11.52 17.27 -17.90
C VAL A 415 12.30 18.58 -17.86
N LEU A 416 13.20 18.83 -18.83
CA LEU A 416 13.97 20.08 -18.91
C LEU A 416 13.08 21.30 -19.17
N GLY A 417 12.04 21.14 -20.00
CA GLY A 417 11.09 22.22 -20.27
C GLY A 417 10.17 22.55 -19.10
N GLN A 418 9.97 21.60 -18.19
CA GLN A 418 9.12 21.77 -17.02
C GLN A 418 9.74 22.67 -15.94
N ASP A 419 11.07 22.76 -15.86
CA ASP A 419 11.78 23.58 -14.86
C ASP A 419 11.26 25.01 -14.84
N ALA A 420 11.24 25.68 -16.00
CA ALA A 420 10.79 27.07 -16.11
C ALA A 420 9.32 27.23 -15.67
N TYR A 421 8.47 26.25 -15.95
CA TYR A 421 7.06 26.29 -15.55
C TYR A 421 6.92 26.23 -14.02
N VAL A 422 7.70 25.37 -13.35
CA VAL A 422 7.69 25.25 -11.88
C VAL A 422 8.28 26.49 -11.24
N HIS A 423 9.44 26.98 -11.69
CA HIS A 423 10.05 28.22 -11.19
C HIS A 423 9.10 29.43 -11.32
N ASP A 424 8.36 29.51 -12.43
CA ASP A 424 7.37 30.59 -12.60
C ASP A 424 6.19 30.45 -11.64
N LEU A 425 5.79 29.25 -11.26
CA LEU A 425 4.73 29.01 -10.27
C LEU A 425 5.20 29.32 -8.84
N VAL A 426 6.35 28.76 -8.44
CA VAL A 426 6.77 28.78 -7.03
C VAL A 426 7.65 29.99 -6.69
N LYS A 427 8.15 30.73 -7.69
CA LYS A 427 8.98 31.95 -7.52
C LYS A 427 10.14 31.72 -6.54
N ASP A 428 10.88 30.63 -6.72
CA ASP A 428 12.04 30.31 -5.89
C ASP A 428 13.27 31.11 -6.33
N ASP A 429 14.26 31.17 -5.44
CA ASP A 429 15.56 31.83 -5.68
C ASP A 429 16.65 30.79 -6.03
N GLY A 430 16.27 29.62 -6.51
CA GLY A 430 17.15 28.48 -6.80
C GLY A 430 17.06 27.37 -5.73
N PRO A 431 17.95 26.37 -5.81
CA PRO A 431 17.93 25.22 -4.89
C PRO A 431 18.10 25.64 -3.42
N ILE A 432 17.43 24.92 -2.52
CA ILE A 432 17.53 25.15 -1.07
C ILE A 432 18.99 24.98 -0.62
N PRO A 433 19.60 25.99 0.05
CA PRO A 433 20.98 25.91 0.48
C PRO A 433 21.22 24.77 1.48
N GLY A 434 22.34 24.05 1.30
CA GLY A 434 22.78 22.98 2.22
C GLY A 434 22.08 21.63 1.99
N GLN A 435 21.37 21.47 0.89
CA GLN A 435 20.83 20.18 0.45
C GLN A 435 21.66 19.60 -0.71
N TYR A 436 21.89 18.27 -0.64
CA TYR A 436 22.68 17.52 -1.62
C TYR A 436 21.75 16.66 -2.49
N LEU A 437 20.95 17.32 -3.35
CA LEU A 437 20.16 16.64 -4.36
C LEU A 437 21.00 16.56 -5.64
N SER A 438 21.80 15.48 -5.75
CA SER A 438 22.73 15.24 -6.84
C SER A 438 22.00 14.90 -8.17
N THR A 439 22.46 13.93 -8.91
CA THR A 439 21.78 13.48 -10.13
C THR A 439 20.50 12.71 -9.80
N LEU A 440 19.37 13.13 -10.36
CA LEU A 440 18.12 12.38 -10.32
C LEU A 440 18.19 11.23 -11.33
N ASP A 441 18.00 10.00 -10.86
CA ASP A 441 17.80 8.83 -11.71
C ASP A 441 16.31 8.63 -12.00
N LEU A 442 15.91 8.72 -13.29
CA LEU A 442 14.56 8.47 -13.77
C LEU A 442 14.50 7.04 -14.32
N ALA A 443 13.97 6.10 -13.55
CA ALA A 443 13.86 4.70 -13.94
C ALA A 443 12.52 4.42 -14.64
N VAL A 444 12.56 3.90 -15.87
CA VAL A 444 11.38 3.69 -16.71
C VAL A 444 11.27 2.25 -17.15
N PHE A 445 10.27 1.54 -16.64
CA PHE A 445 9.94 0.18 -17.08
C PHE A 445 9.04 0.20 -18.32
N ALA A 446 9.08 -0.87 -19.12
CA ALA A 446 8.33 -0.94 -20.38
C ALA A 446 6.81 -1.10 -20.17
N SER A 447 6.39 -1.54 -18.99
CA SER A 447 4.99 -1.76 -18.67
C SER A 447 4.72 -1.69 -17.15
N ALA A 448 3.46 -1.53 -16.77
CA ALA A 448 3.03 -1.67 -15.37
C ALA A 448 3.34 -3.07 -14.79
N GLN A 449 3.35 -4.10 -15.63
CA GLN A 449 3.71 -5.46 -15.20
C GLN A 449 5.21 -5.55 -14.87
N ASP A 450 6.07 -4.98 -15.72
CA ASP A 450 7.52 -4.95 -15.46
C ASP A 450 7.84 -4.08 -14.25
N TYR A 451 7.18 -2.92 -14.11
CA TYR A 451 7.30 -2.09 -12.91
C TYR A 451 7.02 -2.91 -11.64
N ARG A 452 5.88 -3.62 -11.57
CA ARG A 452 5.55 -4.49 -10.43
C ARG A 452 6.53 -5.63 -10.22
N THR A 453 7.11 -6.14 -11.30
CA THR A 453 8.06 -7.24 -11.23
C THR A 453 9.41 -6.82 -10.64
N TYR A 454 9.93 -5.67 -11.06
CA TYR A 454 11.33 -5.33 -10.78
C TYR A 454 11.51 -4.19 -9.79
N ALA A 455 10.61 -3.20 -9.76
CA ALA A 455 10.88 -1.95 -9.06
C ALA A 455 11.03 -2.16 -7.54
N GLY A 456 10.21 -3.03 -6.94
CA GLY A 456 10.36 -3.36 -5.52
C GLY A 456 11.71 -4.00 -5.19
N ALA A 457 12.19 -4.92 -6.03
CA ALA A 457 13.45 -5.63 -5.82
C ALA A 457 14.69 -4.76 -6.10
N ILE A 458 14.59 -3.78 -7.03
CA ILE A 458 15.72 -2.90 -7.37
C ILE A 458 15.80 -1.70 -6.42
N PHE A 459 14.65 -1.08 -6.13
CA PHE A 459 14.59 0.23 -5.45
C PHE A 459 14.06 0.16 -4.01
N GLY A 460 13.59 -1.00 -3.54
CA GLY A 460 13.02 -1.15 -2.20
C GLY A 460 11.68 -0.41 -2.00
N ILE A 461 10.93 -0.16 -3.07
CA ILE A 461 9.69 0.60 -3.05
C ILE A 461 8.45 -0.30 -3.15
N SER A 462 7.29 0.21 -2.69
CA SER A 462 5.99 -0.38 -3.04
C SER A 462 5.69 -0.16 -4.53
N THR A 463 5.02 -1.12 -5.17
CA THR A 463 4.67 -1.08 -6.59
C THR A 463 3.17 -1.05 -6.84
N ASP A 464 2.39 -0.73 -5.83
CA ASP A 464 0.93 -0.58 -5.88
C ASP A 464 0.47 0.85 -6.22
N ASN A 465 1.34 1.61 -6.86
CA ASN A 465 1.15 3.01 -7.27
C ASN A 465 1.41 3.21 -8.78
N GLY A 466 1.21 4.44 -9.25
CA GLY A 466 1.42 4.82 -10.66
C GLY A 466 2.84 5.23 -11.00
N GLY A 467 3.68 5.41 -10.00
CA GLY A 467 5.05 5.90 -10.01
C GLY A 467 5.44 6.26 -8.60
N MET A 468 6.71 6.52 -8.35
CA MET A 468 7.19 6.97 -7.04
C MET A 468 8.49 7.74 -7.17
N THR A 469 8.54 8.90 -6.52
CA THR A 469 9.77 9.67 -6.35
C THR A 469 10.28 9.51 -4.92
N VAL A 470 11.55 9.17 -4.78
CA VAL A 470 12.23 9.04 -3.49
C VAL A 470 13.36 10.07 -3.44
N ILE A 471 13.21 11.02 -2.55
CA ILE A 471 14.18 12.11 -2.37
C ILE A 471 15.38 11.65 -1.54
N GLY A 472 15.19 10.72 -0.61
CA GLY A 472 16.23 10.26 0.31
C GLY A 472 16.47 11.25 1.44
N ASP A 473 17.72 11.32 1.91
CA ASP A 473 18.17 12.32 2.89
C ASP A 473 18.98 13.42 2.20
N PRO A 474 18.41 14.60 1.97
CA PRO A 474 19.11 15.70 1.32
C PRO A 474 20.29 16.26 2.14
N ALA A 475 20.42 15.94 3.42
CA ALA A 475 21.58 16.33 4.24
C ALA A 475 22.79 15.44 4.00
N ASP A 476 22.61 14.26 3.38
CA ASP A 476 23.71 13.36 3.03
C ASP A 476 24.29 13.71 1.66
N ALA A 477 25.60 14.01 1.61
CA ALA A 477 26.32 14.28 0.36
C ALA A 477 26.36 13.07 -0.61
N ALA A 478 26.12 11.85 -0.12
CA ALA A 478 26.01 10.63 -0.93
C ALA A 478 24.59 10.36 -1.42
N ASN A 479 23.62 11.22 -1.09
CA ASN A 479 22.23 11.07 -1.45
C ASN A 479 22.02 10.97 -2.97
N LYS A 480 21.17 10.03 -3.39
CA LYS A 480 20.86 9.76 -4.80
C LYS A 480 19.34 9.66 -4.96
N PRO A 481 18.67 10.78 -5.23
CA PRO A 481 17.25 10.78 -5.48
C PRO A 481 16.93 10.00 -6.77
N PHE A 482 15.78 9.36 -6.78
CA PHE A 482 15.30 8.65 -7.97
C PHE A 482 13.78 8.75 -8.11
N ALA A 483 13.31 8.64 -9.35
CA ALA A 483 11.90 8.47 -9.65
C ALA A 483 11.70 7.20 -10.49
N VAL A 484 10.69 6.40 -10.16
CA VAL A 484 10.43 5.13 -10.82
C VAL A 484 9.06 5.14 -11.45
N MET A 485 8.99 4.83 -12.75
CA MET A 485 7.80 4.95 -13.59
C MET A 485 7.73 3.82 -14.61
N TYR A 486 6.66 3.81 -15.39
CA TYR A 486 6.51 2.85 -16.49
C TYR A 486 5.78 3.45 -17.69
N GLN A 487 5.99 2.83 -18.87
CA GLN A 487 5.25 3.19 -20.08
C GLN A 487 3.85 2.58 -20.07
N LYS A 488 2.89 3.34 -20.55
CA LYS A 488 1.56 2.82 -20.91
C LYS A 488 1.51 2.41 -22.38
N SER A 489 0.65 1.43 -22.68
CA SER A 489 0.43 0.98 -24.07
C SER A 489 -0.25 2.06 -24.90
N GLN A 490 -1.11 2.87 -24.28
CA GLN A 490 -1.84 3.97 -24.92
C GLN A 490 -1.17 5.29 -24.65
N ASP A 491 -1.35 6.24 -25.57
CA ASP A 491 -0.95 7.62 -25.35
C ASP A 491 -1.86 8.26 -24.27
N THR A 492 -1.22 8.80 -23.26
CA THR A 492 -1.87 9.50 -22.14
C THR A 492 -1.46 10.97 -22.07
N GLY A 493 -0.88 11.49 -23.15
CA GLY A 493 -0.37 12.84 -23.21
C GLY A 493 0.93 13.06 -22.42
N HIS A 494 1.58 12.00 -21.97
CA HIS A 494 2.92 12.05 -21.39
C HIS A 494 3.98 11.76 -22.47
N ALA A 495 5.11 12.46 -22.39
CA ALA A 495 6.24 12.21 -23.29
C ALA A 495 6.65 10.73 -23.26
N ALA A 496 6.90 10.15 -24.44
CA ALA A 496 7.25 8.73 -24.60
C ALA A 496 6.27 7.76 -23.92
N ARG A 497 5.04 8.17 -23.64
CA ARG A 497 4.01 7.42 -22.89
C ARG A 497 4.45 7.02 -21.47
N ILE A 498 5.44 7.72 -20.90
CA ILE A 498 5.91 7.49 -19.53
C ILE A 498 4.87 8.04 -18.56
N TRP A 499 4.12 7.14 -17.94
CA TRP A 499 3.04 7.49 -17.02
C TRP A 499 3.60 8.25 -15.81
N ASN A 500 2.95 9.34 -15.47
CA ASN A 500 3.29 10.24 -14.37
C ASN A 500 4.65 10.97 -14.48
N LEU A 501 5.34 10.95 -15.64
CA LEU A 501 6.65 11.58 -15.79
C LEU A 501 6.72 12.99 -15.18
N ASN A 502 5.76 13.85 -15.54
CA ASN A 502 5.74 15.24 -15.09
C ASN A 502 5.28 15.40 -13.63
N HIS A 503 4.48 14.47 -13.12
CA HIS A 503 4.07 14.40 -11.72
C HIS A 503 5.26 14.03 -10.84
N GLU A 504 5.92 12.90 -11.12
CA GLU A 504 7.07 12.43 -10.36
C GLU A 504 8.24 13.43 -10.42
N TYR A 505 8.45 14.04 -11.55
CA TYR A 505 9.49 15.05 -11.68
C TYR A 505 9.16 16.33 -10.89
N THR A 506 7.87 16.66 -10.70
CA THR A 506 7.47 17.79 -9.84
C THR A 506 7.86 17.55 -8.39
N HIS A 507 7.69 16.34 -7.85
CA HIS A 507 8.13 16.02 -6.49
C HIS A 507 9.63 16.28 -6.29
N TYR A 508 10.45 15.91 -7.28
CA TYR A 508 11.89 16.24 -7.22
C TYR A 508 12.13 17.76 -7.21
N LEU A 509 11.49 18.51 -8.10
CA LEU A 509 11.64 19.96 -8.16
C LEU A 509 11.16 20.65 -6.88
N ASP A 510 10.03 20.18 -6.32
CA ASP A 510 9.49 20.72 -5.07
C ASP A 510 10.43 20.48 -3.90
N ALA A 511 11.01 19.27 -3.79
CA ALA A 511 12.03 18.96 -2.79
C ALA A 511 13.32 19.76 -2.95
N VAL A 512 13.75 20.04 -4.19
CA VAL A 512 14.96 20.84 -4.46
C VAL A 512 14.76 22.31 -4.09
N HIS A 513 13.57 22.86 -4.35
CA HIS A 513 13.35 24.31 -4.35
C HIS A 513 12.44 24.81 -3.22
N ASN A 514 11.58 23.95 -2.64
CA ASN A 514 10.55 24.40 -1.71
C ASN A 514 10.50 23.65 -0.39
N MET A 515 10.71 22.31 -0.41
CA MET A 515 10.45 21.44 0.74
C MET A 515 11.76 20.98 1.38
N LYS A 516 12.26 21.72 2.39
CA LYS A 516 13.55 21.44 3.02
C LYS A 516 13.51 20.18 3.88
N GLY A 517 14.50 19.29 3.69
CA GLY A 517 14.68 18.08 4.50
C GLY A 517 14.18 16.81 3.84
N ASP A 518 14.19 15.71 4.60
CA ASP A 518 13.69 14.42 4.15
C ASP A 518 12.16 14.36 4.14
N PHE A 519 11.60 13.28 3.57
CA PHE A 519 10.15 13.13 3.44
C PHE A 519 9.41 13.12 4.79
N ALA A 520 10.03 12.61 5.87
CA ALA A 520 9.43 12.60 7.20
C ALA A 520 9.32 14.03 7.77
N GLN A 521 10.32 14.87 7.48
CA GLN A 521 10.28 16.30 7.85
C GLN A 521 9.26 17.04 7.01
N GLN A 522 9.21 16.79 5.70
CA GLN A 522 8.26 17.39 4.78
C GLN A 522 6.80 17.08 5.16
N THR A 523 6.50 15.87 5.61
CA THR A 523 5.15 15.42 6.01
C THR A 523 4.88 15.54 7.51
N SER A 524 5.64 16.37 8.23
CA SER A 524 5.47 16.59 9.68
C SER A 524 4.19 17.36 10.04
N VAL A 525 3.57 17.99 9.06
CA VAL A 525 2.29 18.71 9.16
C VAL A 525 1.33 18.20 8.09
N PRO A 526 0.01 18.49 8.18
CA PRO A 526 -0.94 18.17 7.12
C PRO A 526 -0.70 19.02 5.86
N ASP A 527 0.09 18.55 4.93
CA ASP A 527 0.48 19.26 3.70
C ASP A 527 0.35 18.42 2.41
N VAL A 528 -0.26 17.25 2.49
CA VAL A 528 -0.48 16.37 1.33
C VAL A 528 -1.31 17.07 0.24
N TRP A 529 -2.18 18.03 0.61
CA TRP A 529 -2.89 18.86 -0.36
C TRP A 529 -1.93 19.64 -1.27
N TRP A 530 -0.76 20.08 -0.74
CA TRP A 530 0.28 20.73 -1.52
C TRP A 530 1.15 19.71 -2.26
N ILE A 531 1.74 18.73 -1.54
CA ILE A 531 2.70 17.78 -2.12
C ILE A 531 2.12 17.09 -3.36
N GLU A 532 0.94 16.47 -3.24
CA GLU A 532 0.31 15.78 -4.35
C GLU A 532 -0.45 16.75 -5.29
N GLY A 533 -1.05 17.76 -4.70
CA GLY A 533 -1.80 18.75 -5.48
C GLY A 533 -0.93 19.58 -6.43
N VAL A 534 0.28 19.98 -6.02
CA VAL A 534 1.20 20.71 -6.90
C VAL A 534 1.75 19.80 -8.01
N ALA A 535 2.01 18.54 -7.69
CA ALA A 535 2.47 17.55 -8.67
C ALA A 535 1.41 17.33 -9.76
N GLU A 536 0.14 17.20 -9.40
CA GLU A 536 -0.98 17.12 -10.33
C GLU A 536 -1.17 18.44 -11.11
N TYR A 537 -1.18 19.59 -10.42
CA TYR A 537 -1.39 20.88 -11.04
C TYR A 537 -0.32 21.19 -12.09
N VAL A 538 0.94 20.97 -11.77
CA VAL A 538 2.06 21.16 -12.71
C VAL A 538 1.97 20.15 -13.85
N SER A 539 1.74 18.87 -13.54
CA SER A 539 1.69 17.82 -14.56
C SER A 539 0.61 18.08 -15.62
N TYR A 540 -0.61 18.43 -15.21
CA TYR A 540 -1.69 18.72 -16.14
C TYR A 540 -1.51 20.09 -16.83
N GLY A 541 -1.13 21.12 -16.07
CA GLY A 541 -0.95 22.47 -16.59
C GLY A 541 0.19 22.57 -17.61
N TYR A 542 1.36 22.01 -17.32
CA TYR A 542 2.51 21.98 -18.22
C TYR A 542 2.20 21.25 -19.53
N ARG A 543 1.54 20.09 -19.45
CA ARG A 543 1.12 19.32 -20.63
C ARG A 543 -0.10 19.90 -21.35
N ARG A 544 -0.77 20.90 -20.78
CA ARG A 544 -1.99 21.54 -21.30
C ARG A 544 -3.12 20.53 -21.54
N ILE A 545 -3.34 19.67 -20.57
CA ILE A 545 -4.38 18.64 -20.59
C ILE A 545 -5.40 18.96 -19.49
N THR A 546 -6.70 18.84 -19.80
CA THR A 546 -7.74 18.97 -18.79
C THR A 546 -7.71 17.77 -17.85
N TYR A 547 -7.80 18.01 -16.55
CA TYR A 547 -7.96 16.94 -15.56
C TYR A 547 -9.45 16.64 -15.37
N ASP A 548 -10.03 15.83 -16.29
CA ASP A 548 -11.47 15.58 -16.34
C ASP A 548 -12.04 15.05 -15.00
N GLN A 549 -11.29 14.21 -14.29
CA GLN A 549 -11.72 13.71 -12.98
C GLN A 549 -11.83 14.85 -11.95
N ALA A 550 -10.85 15.76 -11.92
CA ALA A 550 -10.89 16.91 -11.01
C ALA A 550 -12.05 17.86 -11.36
N VAL A 551 -12.31 18.09 -12.64
CA VAL A 551 -13.46 18.88 -13.11
C VAL A 551 -14.79 18.24 -12.68
N ALA A 552 -14.90 16.91 -12.81
CA ALA A 552 -16.07 16.17 -12.34
C ALA A 552 -16.25 16.23 -10.81
N GLU A 553 -15.15 16.16 -10.05
CA GLU A 553 -15.16 16.33 -8.58
C GLU A 553 -15.54 17.74 -8.16
N ALA A 554 -15.10 18.78 -8.89
CA ALA A 554 -15.50 20.17 -8.63
C ALA A 554 -17.03 20.32 -8.62
N GLY A 555 -17.73 19.69 -9.59
CA GLY A 555 -19.19 19.70 -9.65
C GLY A 555 -19.91 18.99 -8.49
N ARG A 556 -19.18 18.24 -7.66
CA ARG A 556 -19.76 17.53 -6.50
C ARG A 556 -19.72 18.34 -5.21
N HIS A 557 -18.92 19.38 -5.11
CA HIS A 557 -18.76 20.22 -3.92
C HIS A 557 -18.54 19.43 -2.61
N THR A 558 -17.76 18.33 -2.66
CA THR A 558 -17.64 17.39 -1.54
C THR A 558 -16.85 17.96 -0.37
N TYR A 559 -15.76 18.71 -0.66
CA TYR A 559 -14.85 19.21 0.36
C TYR A 559 -14.72 20.72 0.32
N ARG A 560 -14.61 21.32 1.52
CA ARG A 560 -14.21 22.72 1.70
C ARG A 560 -12.69 22.83 1.59
N LEU A 561 -12.17 23.99 1.21
CA LEU A 561 -10.73 24.24 1.14
C LEU A 561 -10.05 24.01 2.49
N SER A 562 -10.65 24.51 3.58
CA SER A 562 -10.16 24.31 4.94
C SER A 562 -10.08 22.82 5.36
N THR A 563 -10.93 21.97 4.79
CA THR A 563 -10.86 20.51 5.00
C THR A 563 -9.67 19.90 4.24
N LEU A 564 -9.41 20.35 3.02
CA LEU A 564 -8.29 19.88 2.21
C LEU A 564 -6.95 20.27 2.83
N PHE A 565 -6.86 21.44 3.46
CA PHE A 565 -5.67 21.87 4.22
C PHE A 565 -5.30 20.95 5.39
N GLN A 566 -6.16 20.02 5.77
CA GLN A 566 -5.90 19.01 6.80
C GLN A 566 -5.55 17.64 6.21
N ASN A 567 -5.27 17.56 4.91
CA ASN A 567 -4.94 16.30 4.26
C ASN A 567 -3.59 15.75 4.72
N THR A 568 -3.63 14.50 5.12
CA THR A 568 -2.46 13.64 5.33
C THR A 568 -2.68 12.35 4.53
N TYR A 569 -1.63 11.57 4.27
CA TYR A 569 -1.79 10.25 3.65
C TYR A 569 -2.66 9.30 4.50
N ALA A 570 -2.72 9.50 5.81
CA ALA A 570 -3.50 8.65 6.72
C ALA A 570 -5.02 8.96 6.70
N ASN A 571 -5.41 10.20 6.38
CA ASN A 571 -6.80 10.66 6.46
C ASN A 571 -7.43 10.96 5.08
N SER A 572 -6.72 10.68 4.00
CA SER A 572 -7.15 10.97 2.63
C SER A 572 -7.23 9.68 1.81
N ASP A 573 -8.27 9.56 1.00
CA ASP A 573 -8.33 8.59 -0.10
C ASP A 573 -7.72 9.20 -1.38
N VAL A 574 -7.65 8.39 -2.44
CA VAL A 574 -7.09 8.81 -3.74
C VAL A 574 -7.82 10.01 -4.34
N THR A 575 -9.13 10.03 -4.24
CA THR A 575 -9.93 11.13 -4.81
C THR A 575 -9.66 12.42 -4.06
N ARG A 576 -9.61 12.35 -2.73
CA ARG A 576 -9.30 13.50 -1.89
C ARG A 576 -7.84 13.96 -2.03
N THR A 577 -6.91 13.03 -2.23
CA THR A 577 -5.48 13.32 -2.39
C THR A 577 -5.18 13.99 -3.73
N TYR A 578 -5.53 13.35 -4.86
CA TYR A 578 -5.10 13.80 -6.20
C TYR A 578 -6.08 14.80 -6.85
N PRO A 579 -7.32 14.44 -7.24
CA PRO A 579 -8.24 15.41 -7.84
C PRO A 579 -8.53 16.61 -6.96
N TRP A 580 -8.79 16.40 -5.67
CA TRP A 580 -9.08 17.49 -4.76
C TRP A 580 -7.83 18.28 -4.33
N GLY A 581 -6.66 17.64 -4.25
CA GLY A 581 -5.37 18.31 -4.11
C GLY A 581 -5.10 19.25 -5.27
N TYR A 582 -5.29 18.76 -6.52
CA TYR A 582 -5.20 19.59 -7.72
C TYR A 582 -6.12 20.81 -7.66
N LEU A 583 -7.40 20.63 -7.30
CA LEU A 583 -8.36 21.72 -7.19
C LEU A 583 -7.95 22.77 -6.15
N ALA A 584 -7.46 22.33 -4.99
CA ALA A 584 -6.98 23.20 -3.94
C ALA A 584 -5.77 24.03 -4.39
N VAL A 585 -4.76 23.38 -4.97
CA VAL A 585 -3.55 24.07 -5.47
C VAL A 585 -3.89 25.01 -6.61
N ARG A 586 -4.73 24.57 -7.57
CA ARG A 586 -5.14 25.41 -8.68
C ARG A 586 -5.87 26.66 -8.23
N TYR A 587 -6.85 26.52 -7.34
CA TYR A 587 -7.56 27.66 -6.76
C TYR A 587 -6.61 28.63 -6.06
N MET A 588 -5.72 28.11 -5.21
CA MET A 588 -4.75 28.94 -4.50
C MET A 588 -3.76 29.64 -5.45
N ALA A 589 -3.33 28.96 -6.51
CA ALA A 589 -2.42 29.54 -7.49
C ALA A 589 -3.11 30.64 -8.34
N GLU A 590 -4.38 30.46 -8.70
CA GLU A 590 -5.14 31.41 -9.50
C GLU A 590 -5.64 32.62 -8.69
N ARG A 591 -6.06 32.44 -7.44
CA ARG A 591 -6.72 33.48 -6.62
C ARG A 591 -5.84 34.04 -5.50
N HIS A 592 -4.93 33.24 -4.94
CA HIS A 592 -4.16 33.57 -3.74
C HIS A 592 -2.67 33.23 -3.84
N PRO A 593 -1.96 33.58 -4.94
CA PRO A 593 -0.55 33.21 -5.14
C PRO A 593 0.37 33.76 -4.03
N ALA A 594 0.05 34.92 -3.44
CA ALA A 594 0.83 35.48 -2.35
C ALA A 594 0.83 34.60 -1.09
N ASP A 595 -0.26 33.89 -0.82
CA ASP A 595 -0.34 32.98 0.34
C ASP A 595 0.49 31.71 0.12
N ILE A 596 0.52 31.19 -1.12
CA ILE A 596 1.46 30.13 -1.50
C ILE A 596 2.90 30.58 -1.25
N GLN A 597 3.28 31.79 -1.68
CA GLN A 597 4.65 32.29 -1.45
C GLN A 597 4.98 32.43 0.03
N ARG A 598 4.03 32.87 0.87
CA ARG A 598 4.23 32.94 2.33
C ARG A 598 4.46 31.56 2.94
N MET A 599 3.69 30.56 2.52
CA MET A 599 3.83 29.17 2.94
C MET A 599 5.19 28.61 2.53
N LEU A 600 5.53 28.70 1.25
CA LEU A 600 6.78 28.16 0.70
C LEU A 600 8.02 28.83 1.30
N ALA A 601 7.98 30.11 1.61
CA ALA A 601 9.08 30.80 2.30
C ALA A 601 9.40 30.16 3.68
N ARG A 602 8.40 29.59 4.35
CA ARG A 602 8.57 28.83 5.59
C ARG A 602 9.12 27.43 5.35
N PHE A 603 8.56 26.72 4.38
CA PHE A 603 9.00 25.37 4.04
C PHE A 603 10.46 25.34 3.56
N ARG A 604 10.89 26.34 2.79
CA ARG A 604 12.30 26.49 2.31
C ARG A 604 13.32 26.59 3.43
N VAL A 605 12.93 27.04 4.60
CA VAL A 605 13.82 27.09 5.79
C VAL A 605 13.56 25.96 6.77
N GLY A 606 12.64 25.05 6.48
CA GLY A 606 12.26 23.91 7.32
C GLY A 606 11.30 24.26 8.45
N ASP A 607 10.68 25.45 8.42
CA ASP A 607 9.66 25.88 9.36
C ASP A 607 8.27 25.40 8.93
N TYR A 608 8.06 24.06 8.99
CA TYR A 608 6.80 23.44 8.58
C TYR A 608 5.63 23.87 9.45
N ALA A 609 5.83 24.06 10.74
CA ALA A 609 4.80 24.56 11.66
C ALA A 609 4.37 25.99 11.29
N GLY A 610 5.32 26.87 10.95
CA GLY A 610 5.03 28.23 10.47
C GLY A 610 4.34 28.23 9.11
N GLY A 611 4.73 27.35 8.20
CA GLY A 611 4.06 27.17 6.93
C GLY A 611 2.63 26.63 7.07
N TYR A 612 2.42 25.65 7.94
CA TYR A 612 1.10 25.12 8.29
C TYR A 612 0.18 26.22 8.88
N ALA A 613 0.72 27.07 9.74
CA ALA A 613 -0.04 28.18 10.30
C ALA A 613 -0.61 29.14 9.23
N VAL A 614 0.09 29.34 8.10
CA VAL A 614 -0.39 30.18 7.00
C VAL A 614 -1.73 29.68 6.48
N TYR A 615 -1.88 28.38 6.21
CA TYR A 615 -3.14 27.88 5.65
C TYR A 615 -4.13 27.38 6.70
N ALA A 616 -3.68 26.81 7.79
CA ALA A 616 -4.57 26.26 8.81
C ALA A 616 -5.15 27.34 9.75
N THR A 617 -4.39 28.42 10.00
CA THR A 617 -4.76 29.46 10.98
C THR A 617 -5.04 30.80 10.31
N ASP A 618 -4.08 31.34 9.53
CA ASP A 618 -4.24 32.68 8.93
C ASP A 618 -5.33 32.69 7.86
N ILE A 619 -5.41 31.65 7.04
CA ILE A 619 -6.49 31.45 6.07
C ILE A 619 -7.70 30.79 6.78
N GLY A 620 -7.49 29.64 7.41
CA GLY A 620 -8.56 28.86 8.07
C GLY A 620 -9.74 28.62 7.12
N THR A 621 -10.92 29.06 7.50
CA THR A 621 -12.15 28.91 6.71
C THR A 621 -12.46 30.12 5.81
N ARG A 622 -11.60 31.14 5.79
CA ARG A 622 -11.88 32.42 5.13
C ARG A 622 -12.18 32.30 3.64
N TYR A 623 -11.57 31.34 2.97
CA TYR A 623 -11.72 31.14 1.52
C TYR A 623 -12.73 30.05 1.16
N ASP A 624 -13.37 29.38 2.14
CA ASP A 624 -14.26 28.24 1.85
C ASP A 624 -15.43 28.61 0.93
N ALA A 625 -16.04 29.79 1.14
CA ALA A 625 -17.18 30.24 0.34
C ALA A 625 -16.76 30.66 -1.09
N ASP A 626 -15.59 31.33 -1.23
CA ASP A 626 -15.06 31.70 -2.54
C ASP A 626 -14.58 30.45 -3.32
N PHE A 627 -13.97 29.50 -2.62
CA PHE A 627 -13.60 28.21 -3.21
C PHE A 627 -14.82 27.44 -3.73
N ASP A 628 -15.91 27.41 -2.99
CA ASP A 628 -17.16 26.76 -3.41
C ASP A 628 -17.74 27.42 -4.67
N ALA A 629 -17.73 28.76 -4.75
CA ALA A 629 -18.13 29.49 -5.95
C ALA A 629 -17.20 29.19 -7.13
N TRP A 630 -15.88 29.18 -6.89
CA TRP A 630 -14.88 28.83 -7.91
C TRP A 630 -15.03 27.38 -8.42
N LEU A 631 -15.40 26.42 -7.56
CA LEU A 631 -15.69 25.04 -7.97
C LEU A 631 -16.83 24.99 -9.00
N THR A 632 -17.86 25.84 -8.85
CA THR A 632 -18.94 25.97 -9.84
C THR A 632 -18.42 26.48 -11.19
N GLU A 633 -17.54 27.49 -11.18
CA GLU A 633 -16.90 28.01 -12.40
C GLU A 633 -16.02 26.92 -13.06
N CYS A 634 -15.26 26.21 -12.25
CA CYS A 634 -14.39 25.12 -12.69
C CYS A 634 -15.20 24.00 -13.38
N ALA A 635 -16.28 23.53 -12.75
CA ALA A 635 -17.17 22.53 -13.31
C ALA A 635 -17.87 23.01 -14.61
N ALA A 636 -18.13 24.32 -14.72
CA ALA A 636 -18.72 24.93 -15.91
C ALA A 636 -17.70 25.12 -17.08
N GLY A 637 -16.43 24.72 -16.91
CA GLY A 637 -15.42 24.72 -17.95
C GLY A 637 -14.25 25.70 -17.76
N ALA A 638 -14.25 26.52 -16.69
CA ALA A 638 -13.12 27.42 -16.40
C ALA A 638 -11.81 26.65 -16.14
N CYS A 639 -11.90 25.38 -15.74
CA CYS A 639 -10.76 24.51 -15.53
C CYS A 639 -10.32 23.71 -16.78
N ALA A 640 -10.96 23.90 -17.93
CA ALA A 640 -10.50 23.27 -19.18
C ALA A 640 -9.11 23.80 -19.57
N ALA A 641 -8.30 22.93 -20.16
CA ALA A 641 -7.00 23.34 -20.70
C ALA A 641 -7.19 24.32 -21.85
N THR A 642 -6.45 25.44 -21.83
CA THR A 642 -6.47 26.40 -22.94
C THR A 642 -5.78 25.76 -24.15
N PRO A 643 -6.45 25.63 -25.31
CA PRO A 643 -5.81 25.14 -26.53
C PRO A 643 -4.53 25.94 -26.85
N ALA A 644 -3.49 25.25 -27.31
CA ALA A 644 -2.31 25.94 -27.80
C ALA A 644 -2.74 26.91 -28.94
N VAL A 645 -2.54 28.20 -28.74
CA VAL A 645 -2.70 29.15 -29.83
C VAL A 645 -1.72 28.77 -30.92
N GLY A 646 -2.25 28.22 -32.02
CA GLY A 646 -1.46 27.85 -33.18
C GLY A 646 -0.61 29.04 -33.58
N ARG A 647 0.72 28.90 -33.58
CA ARG A 647 1.59 29.87 -34.22
C ARG A 647 1.13 29.95 -35.68
N GLY A 648 0.40 31.03 -35.99
CA GLY A 648 0.00 31.29 -37.34
C GLY A 648 1.22 31.20 -38.26
N SER A 649 1.17 30.32 -39.23
CA SER A 649 2.11 30.30 -40.32
C SER A 649 2.02 31.67 -40.99
N SER A 650 2.96 32.58 -40.71
CA SER A 650 3.19 33.74 -41.56
C SER A 650 3.60 33.22 -42.94
N ARG A 651 2.64 33.06 -43.82
CA ARG A 651 2.92 33.00 -45.26
C ARG A 651 3.42 34.38 -45.63
N GLY A 652 4.74 34.51 -45.82
CA GLY A 652 5.33 35.63 -46.47
C GLY A 652 4.78 35.73 -47.91
N ALA A 653 4.35 36.91 -48.26
CA ALA A 653 4.15 37.36 -49.62
C ALA A 653 5.51 37.67 -50.30
#